data_2d46cab95d6d47fd4f5e9ad2ec588ffa
#
_entry.id   2d46cab95d6d47fd4f5e9ad2ec588ffa
#
_cell.length_a   1.000
_cell.length_b   1.000
_cell.length_c   1.000
_cell.angle_alpha   90.00
_cell.angle_beta   90.00
_cell.angle_gamma   90.00
#
_symmetry.space_group_name_H-M   'P 1'
#
loop_
_entity.id
_entity.type
_entity.pdbx_description
1 polymer ?
#
loop_
_entity_poly.entity_id
_entity_poly.type
_entity_poly.pdbx_seq_one_letter_code
_entity_poly.pdbx_strand_id
1 'polypeptide(L)'
;MLRRLLILFSIQLFVLLSYGQEYYNFIHYPAESGIISYQVNTTVQDDEGYLWLGTTNGLQRFDGVRFKTFQHDEKNPFSLPFNPVWQLLVDKNKNLWMMLSDGRVGIFNTRNFTFREVAVRFKGAVSPNTSLKKLITDENGNIFYLISGSEVITYNKEANAFSYTYNFFKQKDEWKIIDFAQQPGTHKYWLTIEKRGLAIFNKETGVLSYAGSNSGKEPAVDVFDKTKSYYNLFFDKQNRLWTVNRNDNITINCYSFLIDEFTAKNLSLHPEVKPGFDIKGFVQQRDGMIWLHGLFLLARFSEGDGRFQSIQNGYENEHSITYEMVHCIYEDRENNLWVSTDNNGLYRFNPSQEFFTNIDHNNRQTGERGNGNVLSFMRTKWGTLLVGTSSDGLYQYDQMFNTTDLKIKGIDFKGGLVIWSMAASKDSNTIWMGSGPGLYAVDQEHKTSRYFNAPILENNSIRQVTEDKNGNLWLGTQFKGIFKCIVSRQNNISIENITSVDAVPQAQINKITIDSNGLVWVGTPENGLYVLDAATGNLLMHFGEQETGEKKLPERGISSVLQYSDSVMLISTATRLVKYNTLTKETKVVGNPGFISGFITAMEKDDKGYVWLTSTSGLYRIDIYKKIFILYDRTDGLDNEHFIQSSSYVLPDGKTLFGATNNFVVFNPRRMKAVAYNPVVKITDIKLQNKALNTDSVLSLNELTLGYDDKPLVIEFSSFMFSGINIVKYKMEGLDKDWNLADKTNQAIYSYLPPGTYSFKIKQADDLGDNSGETILLKIEVKNPFWRTGWFYSLLVLLVFGILFWLDRERLARKAAVQKMRSEIADDLHEEVNTALNNINILSEMARLKADTEPEKSKEFIEQIHAKSHNMIIAMDDMLWSISPENDSMEKTISRLKEYIEALKNRHAVQIDLLVDEKVKSLQLNMKQRKDVFWFFKGGITTVVRSGGGDCLIHITYEKSNIVYTLEFDTTYTNMQQLNNLRQRQELTQKLTAANARLEVKELKTKTIFLLTIPVHS
;
A
#
# COMPACT_ATOMS: atom_id res chain seq x y z
N MET A 1 -67.36 -20.96 -29.87
CA MET A 1 -66.17 -20.58 -30.71
C MET A 1 -65.66 -19.20 -30.30
N LEU A 2 -66.46 -18.16 -30.21
CA LEU A 2 -66.08 -16.78 -29.85
C LEU A 2 -65.35 -16.69 -28.47
N ARG A 3 -65.88 -17.41 -27.45
CA ARG A 3 -65.26 -17.48 -26.10
C ARG A 3 -63.88 -18.14 -26.07
N ARG A 4 -63.61 -19.14 -26.92
CA ARG A 4 -62.27 -19.75 -27.07
C ARG A 4 -61.29 -18.85 -27.84
N LEU A 5 -61.80 -18.12 -28.84
CA LEU A 5 -61.01 -17.09 -29.55
C LEU A 5 -60.66 -15.90 -28.66
N LEU A 6 -61.60 -15.44 -27.81
CA LEU A 6 -61.29 -14.39 -26.82
C LEU A 6 -60.30 -14.83 -25.74
N ILE A 7 -60.32 -16.10 -25.30
CA ILE A 7 -59.36 -16.66 -24.36
C ILE A 7 -58.01 -16.84 -25.04
N LEU A 8 -57.97 -17.28 -26.29
CA LEU A 8 -56.73 -17.35 -27.07
C LEU A 8 -56.12 -15.95 -27.36
N PHE A 9 -56.95 -14.96 -27.62
CA PHE A 9 -56.53 -13.57 -27.83
C PHE A 9 -56.09 -12.91 -26.54
N SER A 10 -56.74 -13.21 -25.40
CA SER A 10 -56.28 -12.73 -24.07
C SER A 10 -55.00 -13.43 -23.63
N ILE A 11 -54.79 -14.72 -23.95
CA ILE A 11 -53.55 -15.43 -23.68
C ILE A 11 -52.44 -14.88 -24.57
N GLN A 12 -52.69 -14.59 -25.86
CA GLN A 12 -51.72 -13.94 -26.73
C GLN A 12 -51.40 -12.50 -26.27
N LEU A 13 -52.41 -11.75 -25.79
CA LEU A 13 -52.21 -10.40 -25.25
C LEU A 13 -51.45 -10.42 -23.91
N PHE A 14 -51.63 -11.46 -23.07
CA PHE A 14 -50.89 -11.65 -21.84
C PHE A 14 -49.43 -12.09 -22.08
N VAL A 15 -49.17 -12.87 -23.15
CA VAL A 15 -47.80 -13.22 -23.56
C VAL A 15 -47.05 -12.03 -24.16
N LEU A 16 -47.76 -11.04 -24.72
CA LEU A 16 -47.19 -9.81 -25.25
C LEU A 16 -46.84 -8.76 -24.15
N LEU A 17 -47.26 -8.96 -22.92
CA LEU A 17 -47.01 -8.00 -21.80
C LEU A 17 -45.98 -8.46 -20.76
N SER A 18 -45.31 -9.60 -21.01
CA SER A 18 -44.29 -10.14 -20.10
C SER A 18 -42.89 -10.13 -20.69
N TYR A 19 -42.48 -9.06 -21.36
CA TYR A 19 -41.07 -8.83 -21.61
C TYR A 19 -40.50 -8.15 -20.37
N GLY A 20 -39.92 -8.94 -19.49
CA GLY A 20 -39.07 -8.42 -18.42
C GLY A 20 -37.94 -7.62 -19.07
N GLN A 21 -37.83 -6.38 -18.69
CA GLN A 21 -36.70 -5.53 -19.06
C GLN A 21 -35.45 -6.22 -18.58
N GLU A 22 -34.51 -6.59 -19.47
CA GLU A 22 -33.24 -7.15 -19.06
C GLU A 22 -32.42 -6.03 -18.43
N TYR A 23 -32.10 -6.17 -17.16
CA TYR A 23 -31.23 -5.24 -16.43
C TYR A 23 -29.79 -5.75 -16.56
N TYR A 24 -28.88 -4.87 -16.91
CA TYR A 24 -27.45 -5.13 -16.91
C TYR A 24 -26.80 -4.39 -15.74
N ASN A 25 -25.95 -5.09 -15.00
CA ASN A 25 -25.17 -4.49 -13.90
C ASN A 25 -23.91 -3.83 -14.46
N PHE A 26 -23.93 -2.52 -14.57
CA PHE A 26 -22.79 -1.73 -15.00
C PHE A 26 -21.90 -1.40 -13.82
N ILE A 27 -20.61 -1.70 -13.93
CA ILE A 27 -19.61 -1.31 -12.99
C ILE A 27 -19.00 -0.02 -13.48
N HIS A 28 -19.15 1.03 -12.71
CA HIS A 28 -18.68 2.37 -13.02
C HIS A 28 -17.25 2.57 -12.55
N TYR A 29 -16.40 3.12 -13.42
CA TYR A 29 -15.05 3.59 -13.12
C TYR A 29 -15.06 5.13 -13.22
N PRO A 30 -15.31 5.83 -12.12
CA PRO A 30 -15.30 7.30 -12.09
C PRO A 30 -13.88 7.85 -12.02
N ALA A 31 -13.73 9.17 -12.03
CA ALA A 31 -12.41 9.81 -11.91
C ALA A 31 -11.66 9.44 -10.61
N GLU A 32 -12.39 9.21 -9.52
CA GLU A 32 -11.85 8.80 -8.22
C GLU A 32 -11.17 7.41 -8.26
N SER A 33 -11.55 6.58 -9.24
CA SER A 33 -10.88 5.28 -9.46
C SER A 33 -9.52 5.40 -10.14
N GLY A 34 -9.11 6.61 -10.54
CA GLY A 34 -7.83 6.90 -11.20
C GLY A 34 -7.93 7.19 -12.70
N ILE A 35 -9.13 7.27 -13.26
CA ILE A 35 -9.32 7.75 -14.64
C ILE A 35 -9.05 9.26 -14.69
N ILE A 36 -8.15 9.69 -15.60
CA ILE A 36 -7.71 11.08 -15.66
C ILE A 36 -8.74 12.05 -16.28
N SER A 37 -9.77 11.53 -16.92
CA SER A 37 -10.79 12.34 -17.61
C SER A 37 -12.16 11.66 -17.55
N TYR A 38 -13.20 12.45 -17.36
CA TYR A 38 -14.60 11.98 -17.49
C TYR A 38 -14.96 11.62 -18.94
N GLN A 39 -14.19 12.10 -19.92
CA GLN A 39 -14.39 11.74 -21.31
C GLN A 39 -13.35 10.71 -21.75
N VAL A 40 -13.84 9.48 -22.03
CA VAL A 40 -13.08 8.39 -22.63
C VAL A 40 -13.55 8.20 -24.06
N ASN A 41 -12.66 8.41 -25.03
CA ASN A 41 -13.01 8.37 -26.45
C ASN A 41 -12.93 6.98 -27.06
N THR A 42 -12.04 6.15 -26.54
CA THR A 42 -11.71 4.84 -27.14
C THR A 42 -11.08 3.91 -26.11
N THR A 43 -11.34 2.63 -26.23
CA THR A 43 -10.80 1.59 -25.38
C THR A 43 -10.37 0.41 -26.24
N VAL A 44 -9.17 -0.14 -26.01
CA VAL A 44 -8.68 -1.35 -26.66
C VAL A 44 -7.84 -2.18 -25.67
N GLN A 45 -7.75 -3.48 -25.87
CA GLN A 45 -6.86 -4.35 -25.11
C GLN A 45 -5.68 -4.79 -25.97
N ASP A 46 -4.46 -4.73 -25.42
CA ASP A 46 -3.27 -5.22 -26.09
C ASP A 46 -3.04 -6.73 -25.87
N ASP A 47 -2.02 -7.28 -26.52
CA ASP A 47 -1.68 -8.70 -26.41
C ASP A 47 -1.13 -9.09 -25.02
N GLU A 48 -0.57 -8.15 -24.28
CA GLU A 48 -0.08 -8.38 -22.94
C GLU A 48 -1.24 -8.48 -21.92
N GLY A 49 -2.43 -8.00 -22.28
CA GLY A 49 -3.63 -7.99 -21.46
C GLY A 49 -4.00 -6.63 -20.91
N TYR A 50 -3.17 -5.61 -21.08
CA TYR A 50 -3.50 -4.25 -20.63
C TYR A 50 -4.65 -3.65 -21.43
N LEU A 51 -5.54 -2.98 -20.73
CA LEU A 51 -6.55 -2.13 -21.34
C LEU A 51 -6.00 -0.73 -21.52
N TRP A 52 -6.09 -0.22 -22.75
CA TRP A 52 -5.63 1.12 -23.12
C TRP A 52 -6.81 2.04 -23.35
N LEU A 53 -6.81 3.18 -22.71
CA LEU A 53 -7.87 4.18 -22.78
C LEU A 53 -7.33 5.45 -23.44
N GLY A 54 -7.95 5.86 -24.53
CA GLY A 54 -7.74 7.18 -25.13
C GLY A 54 -8.72 8.18 -24.53
N THR A 55 -8.22 9.18 -23.84
CA THR A 55 -9.02 10.19 -23.15
C THR A 55 -8.75 11.59 -23.71
N THR A 56 -9.55 12.57 -23.32
CA THR A 56 -9.27 13.99 -23.66
C THR A 56 -8.02 14.53 -22.95
N ASN A 57 -7.54 13.85 -21.92
CA ASN A 57 -6.41 14.30 -21.10
C ASN A 57 -5.19 13.37 -21.16
N GLY A 58 -5.09 12.56 -22.20
CA GLY A 58 -3.96 11.67 -22.44
C GLY A 58 -4.35 10.21 -22.71
N LEU A 59 -3.32 9.38 -22.77
CA LEU A 59 -3.43 7.94 -22.88
C LEU A 59 -3.30 7.32 -21.48
N GLN A 60 -4.14 6.35 -21.16
CA GLN A 60 -4.02 5.57 -19.92
C GLN A 60 -3.89 4.08 -20.22
N ARG A 61 -3.11 3.40 -19.39
CA ARG A 61 -3.00 1.94 -19.34
C ARG A 61 -3.61 1.43 -18.04
N PHE A 62 -4.52 0.49 -18.12
CA PHE A 62 -5.17 -0.15 -16.98
C PHE A 62 -4.79 -1.63 -16.91
N ASP A 63 -4.35 -2.10 -15.75
CA ASP A 63 -3.94 -3.48 -15.51
C ASP A 63 -5.00 -4.34 -14.80
N GLY A 64 -6.18 -3.78 -14.56
CA GLY A 64 -7.24 -4.38 -13.74
C GLY A 64 -7.28 -3.85 -12.31
N VAL A 65 -6.21 -3.21 -11.86
CA VAL A 65 -6.10 -2.64 -10.51
C VAL A 65 -5.77 -1.15 -10.55
N ARG A 66 -4.85 -0.74 -11.44
CA ARG A 66 -4.30 0.63 -11.46
C ARG A 66 -4.28 1.22 -12.85
N PHE A 67 -4.45 2.54 -12.90
CA PHE A 67 -4.28 3.34 -14.10
C PHE A 67 -2.90 3.98 -14.13
N LYS A 68 -2.16 3.79 -15.23
CA LYS A 68 -0.90 4.50 -15.51
C LYS A 68 -1.13 5.47 -16.66
N THR A 69 -0.81 6.75 -16.42
CA THR A 69 -1.13 7.85 -17.34
C THR A 69 0.08 8.28 -18.13
N PHE A 70 -0.15 8.60 -19.42
CA PHE A 70 0.83 9.14 -20.36
C PHE A 70 0.26 10.42 -20.99
N GLN A 71 1.00 11.52 -20.87
CA GLN A 71 0.60 12.85 -21.32
C GLN A 71 1.72 13.52 -22.11
N HIS A 72 1.39 14.64 -22.70
CA HIS A 72 2.37 15.53 -23.31
C HIS A 72 3.32 16.08 -22.22
N ASP A 73 4.61 16.03 -22.50
CA ASP A 73 5.67 16.60 -21.67
C ASP A 73 6.65 17.33 -22.57
N GLU A 74 6.70 18.65 -22.45
CA GLU A 74 7.59 19.52 -23.26
C GLU A 74 9.08 19.16 -23.09
N LYS A 75 9.45 18.55 -21.98
CA LYS A 75 10.83 18.15 -21.69
C LYS A 75 11.20 16.78 -22.28
N ASN A 76 10.20 16.01 -22.70
CA ASN A 76 10.39 14.67 -23.25
C ASN A 76 9.90 14.61 -24.70
N PRO A 77 10.79 14.67 -25.70
CA PRO A 77 10.42 14.65 -27.13
C PRO A 77 9.77 13.33 -27.58
N PHE A 78 9.82 12.28 -26.76
CA PHE A 78 9.18 10.99 -27.03
C PHE A 78 7.85 10.83 -26.33
N SER A 79 7.39 11.83 -25.57
CA SER A 79 6.05 11.87 -24.99
C SER A 79 4.98 12.08 -26.07
N LEU A 80 3.71 12.07 -25.68
CA LEU A 80 2.62 12.40 -26.59
C LEU A 80 2.80 13.84 -27.09
N PRO A 81 2.65 14.10 -28.39
CA PRO A 81 2.76 15.45 -28.92
C PRO A 81 1.55 16.33 -28.59
N PHE A 82 0.43 15.70 -28.17
CA PHE A 82 -0.82 16.37 -27.78
C PHE A 82 -1.66 15.44 -26.90
N ASN A 83 -2.35 15.93 -25.87
CA ASN A 83 -3.04 15.10 -24.92
C ASN A 83 -4.30 14.38 -25.44
N PRO A 84 -5.26 15.04 -26.11
CA PRO A 84 -6.49 14.38 -26.51
C PRO A 84 -6.25 13.24 -27.49
N VAL A 85 -6.49 12.02 -27.03
CA VAL A 85 -6.45 10.79 -27.85
C VAL A 85 -7.85 10.48 -28.34
N TRP A 86 -8.02 10.43 -29.67
CA TRP A 86 -9.33 10.23 -30.28
C TRP A 86 -9.65 8.78 -30.58
N GLN A 87 -8.68 8.04 -31.15
CA GLN A 87 -8.86 6.63 -31.50
C GLN A 87 -7.59 5.83 -31.19
N LEU A 88 -7.79 4.64 -30.68
CA LEU A 88 -6.78 3.61 -30.52
C LEU A 88 -7.11 2.41 -31.41
N LEU A 89 -6.08 1.73 -31.93
CA LEU A 89 -6.21 0.52 -32.70
C LEU A 89 -4.99 -0.36 -32.48
N VAL A 90 -5.18 -1.64 -32.20
CA VAL A 90 -4.10 -2.62 -32.12
C VAL A 90 -4.05 -3.39 -33.43
N ASP A 91 -2.89 -3.34 -34.13
CA ASP A 91 -2.70 -4.03 -35.40
C ASP A 91 -2.27 -5.50 -35.21
N LYS A 92 -2.24 -6.27 -36.31
CA LYS A 92 -1.80 -7.67 -36.28
C LYS A 92 -0.33 -7.87 -35.85
N ASN A 93 0.48 -6.82 -35.94
CA ASN A 93 1.88 -6.83 -35.48
C ASN A 93 2.00 -6.39 -34.01
N LYS A 94 0.86 -6.26 -33.29
CA LYS A 94 0.78 -5.87 -31.89
C LYS A 94 1.20 -4.41 -31.63
N ASN A 95 1.21 -3.56 -32.63
CA ASN A 95 1.46 -2.13 -32.47
C ASN A 95 0.19 -1.42 -31.99
N LEU A 96 0.33 -0.54 -31.03
CA LEU A 96 -0.74 0.35 -30.59
C LEU A 96 -0.71 1.63 -31.44
N TRP A 97 -1.58 1.67 -32.44
CA TRP A 97 -1.82 2.86 -33.24
C TRP A 97 -2.68 3.85 -32.48
N MET A 98 -2.34 5.11 -32.62
CA MET A 98 -3.01 6.21 -31.95
C MET A 98 -3.29 7.35 -32.92
N MET A 99 -4.53 7.81 -32.92
CA MET A 99 -4.92 9.03 -33.58
C MET A 99 -5.29 10.09 -32.54
N LEU A 100 -4.69 11.26 -32.64
CA LEU A 100 -4.95 12.39 -31.78
C LEU A 100 -6.09 13.25 -32.33
N SER A 101 -6.70 14.07 -31.48
CA SER A 101 -7.84 14.90 -31.90
C SER A 101 -7.51 15.93 -32.96
N ASP A 102 -6.25 16.36 -33.08
CA ASP A 102 -5.76 17.25 -34.13
C ASP A 102 -5.52 16.54 -35.48
N GLY A 103 -5.67 15.20 -35.50
CA GLY A 103 -5.52 14.36 -36.68
C GLY A 103 -4.11 13.83 -36.92
N ARG A 104 -3.16 14.11 -36.02
CA ARG A 104 -1.86 13.42 -36.04
C ARG A 104 -2.06 11.95 -35.72
N VAL A 105 -1.27 11.10 -36.36
CA VAL A 105 -1.30 9.66 -36.18
C VAL A 105 0.08 9.15 -35.87
N GLY A 106 0.19 8.16 -35.05
CA GLY A 106 1.46 7.53 -34.73
C GLY A 106 1.30 6.17 -34.07
N ILE A 107 2.43 5.58 -33.76
CA ILE A 107 2.53 4.30 -33.05
C ILE A 107 3.10 4.56 -31.66
N PHE A 108 2.37 4.13 -30.64
CA PHE A 108 2.85 4.17 -29.26
C PHE A 108 3.52 2.84 -28.92
N ASN A 109 4.78 2.92 -28.51
CA ASN A 109 5.51 1.76 -28.05
C ASN A 109 5.10 1.46 -26.59
N THR A 110 4.41 0.34 -26.38
CA THR A 110 3.85 -0.06 -25.07
C THR A 110 4.90 -0.51 -24.06
N ARG A 111 6.15 -0.75 -24.48
CA ARG A 111 7.25 -1.19 -23.61
C ARG A 111 8.07 -0.04 -23.05
N ASN A 112 8.54 0.86 -23.94
CA ASN A 112 9.35 2.00 -23.52
C ASN A 112 8.55 3.31 -23.39
N PHE A 113 7.23 3.25 -23.63
CA PHE A 113 6.28 4.34 -23.47
C PHE A 113 6.61 5.59 -24.33
N THR A 114 7.00 5.35 -25.56
CA THR A 114 7.36 6.41 -26.51
C THR A 114 6.39 6.49 -27.66
N PHE A 115 6.05 7.70 -28.08
CA PHE A 115 5.24 7.94 -29.26
C PHE A 115 6.11 8.25 -30.47
N ARG A 116 5.81 7.59 -31.61
CA ARG A 116 6.45 7.86 -32.90
C ARG A 116 5.40 8.30 -33.90
N GLU A 117 5.47 9.53 -34.35
CA GLU A 117 4.56 10.09 -35.35
C GLU A 117 4.76 9.41 -36.70
N VAL A 118 3.65 9.25 -37.45
CA VAL A 118 3.60 8.72 -38.81
C VAL A 118 3.11 9.84 -39.73
N ALA A 119 3.86 10.14 -40.79
CA ALA A 119 3.53 11.20 -41.73
C ALA A 119 2.23 10.86 -42.49
N VAL A 120 1.35 11.88 -42.63
CA VAL A 120 0.09 11.74 -43.37
C VAL A 120 0.15 12.70 -44.57
N ARG A 121 0.05 12.15 -45.80
CA ARG A 121 0.16 12.90 -47.06
C ARG A 121 -1.16 12.82 -47.83
N PHE A 122 -1.88 13.93 -47.88
CA PHE A 122 -3.15 14.04 -48.56
C PHE A 122 -2.95 14.41 -50.03
N LYS A 123 -3.95 14.11 -50.90
CA LYS A 123 -3.93 14.47 -52.31
C LYS A 123 -4.24 15.98 -52.54
N GLY A 124 -5.01 16.60 -51.67
CA GLY A 124 -5.43 18.00 -51.73
C GLY A 124 -5.34 18.74 -50.41
N ALA A 125 -5.66 20.01 -50.39
CA ALA A 125 -5.78 20.80 -49.17
C ALA A 125 -7.01 20.31 -48.37
N VAL A 126 -6.79 19.47 -47.40
CA VAL A 126 -7.84 19.01 -46.44
C VAL A 126 -7.93 20.05 -45.33
N SER A 127 -9.12 20.59 -45.10
CA SER A 127 -9.37 21.43 -43.92
C SER A 127 -9.24 20.55 -42.65
N PRO A 128 -8.31 20.85 -41.78
CA PRO A 128 -8.00 19.92 -40.64
C PRO A 128 -9.17 19.68 -39.69
N ASN A 129 -10.17 20.58 -39.67
CA ASN A 129 -11.12 20.62 -38.52
C ASN A 129 -12.57 20.24 -38.85
N THR A 130 -12.93 19.80 -40.06
CA THR A 130 -14.35 19.62 -40.44
C THR A 130 -14.77 18.22 -40.80
N SER A 131 -13.86 17.24 -40.90
CA SER A 131 -14.17 15.87 -41.33
C SER A 131 -13.90 14.85 -40.24
N LEU A 132 -14.84 13.89 -40.06
CA LEU A 132 -14.62 12.73 -39.23
C LEU A 132 -13.43 11.91 -39.77
N LYS A 133 -12.47 11.66 -38.92
CA LYS A 133 -11.26 10.89 -39.21
C LYS A 133 -11.33 9.54 -38.50
N LYS A 134 -10.84 8.47 -39.17
CA LYS A 134 -10.90 7.11 -38.64
C LYS A 134 -9.71 6.27 -39.11
N LEU A 135 -9.05 5.55 -38.23
CA LEU A 135 -8.12 4.49 -38.55
C LEU A 135 -8.89 3.18 -38.72
N ILE A 136 -8.58 2.43 -39.76
CA ILE A 136 -9.24 1.18 -40.13
C ILE A 136 -8.16 0.14 -40.42
N THR A 137 -8.39 -1.10 -40.02
CA THR A 137 -7.53 -2.23 -40.38
C THR A 137 -8.35 -3.27 -41.14
N ASP A 138 -7.69 -3.96 -42.08
CA ASP A 138 -8.25 -5.12 -42.75
C ASP A 138 -7.76 -6.46 -42.15
N GLU A 139 -8.30 -7.55 -42.64
CA GLU A 139 -7.90 -8.92 -42.23
C GLU A 139 -6.44 -9.25 -42.56
N ASN A 140 -5.79 -8.53 -43.48
CA ASN A 140 -4.40 -8.72 -43.86
C ASN A 140 -3.44 -7.86 -43.02
N GLY A 141 -3.99 -6.99 -42.15
CA GLY A 141 -3.20 -6.10 -41.31
C GLY A 141 -2.76 -4.80 -41.99
N ASN A 142 -3.33 -4.49 -43.16
CA ASN A 142 -3.14 -3.17 -43.75
C ASN A 142 -3.88 -2.11 -42.93
N ILE A 143 -3.27 -0.96 -42.77
CA ILE A 143 -3.83 0.18 -42.01
C ILE A 143 -4.23 1.26 -43.01
N PHE A 144 -5.45 1.74 -42.86
CA PHE A 144 -6.02 2.80 -43.66
C PHE A 144 -6.39 3.98 -42.78
N TYR A 145 -6.26 5.18 -43.35
CA TYR A 145 -6.72 6.41 -42.72
C TYR A 145 -7.85 6.99 -43.60
N LEU A 146 -9.04 6.96 -43.08
CA LEU A 146 -10.24 7.50 -43.73
C LEU A 146 -10.46 8.93 -43.24
N ILE A 147 -10.72 9.82 -44.19
CA ILE A 147 -11.26 11.14 -43.98
C ILE A 147 -12.65 11.16 -44.57
N SER A 148 -13.65 11.04 -43.71
CA SER A 148 -15.06 10.93 -44.15
C SER A 148 -15.48 12.17 -44.96
N GLY A 149 -16.14 11.94 -46.08
CA GLY A 149 -16.48 13.01 -47.04
C GLY A 149 -15.31 13.46 -47.95
N SER A 150 -14.18 12.74 -47.89
CA SER A 150 -13.00 13.03 -48.74
C SER A 150 -12.42 11.73 -49.30
N GLU A 151 -11.36 11.21 -48.72
CA GLU A 151 -10.55 10.11 -49.27
C GLU A 151 -10.16 9.04 -48.22
N VAL A 152 -9.72 7.91 -48.73
CA VAL A 152 -9.03 6.83 -47.97
C VAL A 152 -7.58 6.78 -48.42
N ILE A 153 -6.65 6.73 -47.46
CA ILE A 153 -5.21 6.63 -47.74
C ILE A 153 -4.63 5.43 -46.96
N THR A 154 -3.64 4.76 -47.58
CA THR A 154 -3.04 3.54 -47.07
C THR A 154 -1.68 3.83 -46.41
N TYR A 155 -1.38 3.13 -45.34
CA TYR A 155 -0.08 3.16 -44.68
C TYR A 155 0.92 2.27 -45.42
N ASN A 156 2.11 2.80 -45.65
CA ASN A 156 3.27 2.06 -46.15
C ASN A 156 4.36 2.02 -45.06
N LYS A 157 4.75 0.81 -44.69
CA LYS A 157 5.70 0.58 -43.61
C LYS A 157 7.11 1.08 -43.92
N GLU A 158 7.57 0.91 -45.16
CA GLU A 158 8.92 1.32 -45.57
C GLU A 158 9.05 2.84 -45.59
N ALA A 159 8.04 3.52 -46.12
CA ALA A 159 7.98 4.99 -46.15
C ALA A 159 7.62 5.61 -44.79
N ASN A 160 7.15 4.81 -43.83
CA ASN A 160 6.54 5.27 -42.56
C ASN A 160 5.55 6.41 -42.76
N ALA A 161 4.65 6.27 -43.73
CA ALA A 161 3.72 7.31 -44.11
C ALA A 161 2.40 6.76 -44.64
N PHE A 162 1.33 7.51 -44.43
CA PHE A 162 0.06 7.36 -45.14
C PHE A 162 0.09 8.19 -46.43
N SER A 163 -0.35 7.59 -47.53
CA SER A 163 -0.51 8.34 -48.81
C SER A 163 -1.53 7.67 -49.72
N TYR A 164 -2.17 8.45 -50.53
CA TYR A 164 -3.03 7.99 -51.61
C TYR A 164 -2.26 7.14 -52.61
N THR A 165 -0.97 7.43 -52.84
CA THR A 165 -0.12 6.72 -53.78
C THR A 165 0.13 5.25 -53.41
N TYR A 166 -0.12 4.88 -52.16
CA TYR A 166 0.01 3.51 -51.66
C TYR A 166 -1.29 2.69 -51.73
N ASN A 167 -2.38 3.33 -52.19
CA ASN A 167 -3.64 2.62 -52.34
C ASN A 167 -3.54 1.57 -53.41
N PHE A 168 -4.03 0.37 -53.19
CA PHE A 168 -4.13 -0.70 -54.16
C PHE A 168 -5.36 -0.53 -55.08
N PHE A 169 -6.23 0.41 -54.83
CA PHE A 169 -7.39 0.76 -55.65
C PHE A 169 -7.37 2.25 -55.99
N LYS A 170 -7.95 2.55 -57.19
CA LYS A 170 -8.07 3.95 -57.62
C LYS A 170 -9.48 4.46 -57.35
N GLN A 171 -9.63 5.35 -56.40
CA GLN A 171 -10.88 6.12 -56.21
C GLN A 171 -10.96 7.23 -57.27
N LYS A 172 -12.18 7.56 -57.70
CA LYS A 172 -12.39 8.65 -58.62
C LYS A 172 -12.27 10.01 -57.88
N ASP A 173 -11.70 11.03 -58.52
CA ASP A 173 -11.45 12.33 -57.93
C ASP A 173 -12.73 13.03 -57.42
N GLU A 174 -13.86 12.75 -58.06
CA GLU A 174 -15.18 13.31 -57.70
C GLU A 174 -15.87 12.57 -56.53
N TRP A 175 -15.27 11.50 -56.03
CA TRP A 175 -15.87 10.72 -54.97
C TRP A 175 -15.54 11.26 -53.59
N LYS A 176 -16.58 11.50 -52.83
CA LYS A 176 -16.46 11.81 -51.39
C LYS A 176 -16.79 10.52 -50.63
N ILE A 177 -15.76 9.84 -50.17
CA ILE A 177 -15.91 8.58 -49.45
C ILE A 177 -16.36 8.89 -48.03
N ILE A 178 -17.45 8.22 -47.58
CA ILE A 178 -18.02 8.39 -46.25
C ILE A 178 -17.48 7.36 -45.31
N ASP A 179 -17.44 6.09 -45.74
CA ASP A 179 -16.93 4.98 -44.92
C ASP A 179 -16.26 3.94 -45.83
N PHE A 180 -15.43 3.10 -45.21
CA PHE A 180 -14.62 2.09 -45.87
C PHE A 180 -14.46 0.88 -44.97
N ALA A 181 -14.65 -0.34 -45.54
CA ALA A 181 -14.45 -1.59 -44.82
C ALA A 181 -14.11 -2.74 -45.75
N GLN A 182 -13.37 -3.75 -45.30
CA GLN A 182 -13.23 -5.01 -45.98
C GLN A 182 -14.39 -5.94 -45.57
N GLN A 183 -14.97 -6.67 -46.54
CA GLN A 183 -15.91 -7.74 -46.25
C GLN A 183 -15.12 -8.95 -45.69
N PRO A 184 -15.41 -9.45 -44.50
CA PRO A 184 -14.70 -10.54 -43.85
C PRO A 184 -14.66 -11.79 -44.70
N GLY A 185 -13.50 -12.50 -44.70
CA GLY A 185 -13.29 -13.74 -45.46
C GLY A 185 -13.24 -13.56 -46.98
N THR A 186 -13.17 -12.33 -47.46
CA THR A 186 -13.13 -12.03 -48.91
C THR A 186 -12.02 -11.04 -49.26
N HIS A 187 -11.77 -10.89 -50.58
CA HIS A 187 -10.86 -9.84 -51.10
C HIS A 187 -11.61 -8.58 -51.53
N LYS A 188 -12.87 -8.39 -51.06
CA LYS A 188 -13.72 -7.27 -51.46
C LYS A 188 -13.63 -6.15 -50.44
N TYR A 189 -13.39 -4.93 -50.94
CA TYR A 189 -13.38 -3.68 -50.15
C TYR A 189 -14.58 -2.83 -50.54
N TRP A 190 -15.34 -2.41 -49.55
CA TRP A 190 -16.56 -1.65 -49.69
C TRP A 190 -16.33 -0.19 -49.37
N LEU A 191 -16.86 0.67 -50.22
CA LEU A 191 -16.83 2.11 -50.05
C LEU A 191 -18.24 2.66 -50.08
N THR A 192 -18.59 3.51 -49.18
CA THR A 192 -19.80 4.32 -49.33
C THR A 192 -19.45 5.72 -49.78
N ILE A 193 -20.23 6.25 -50.72
CA ILE A 193 -19.95 7.51 -51.43
C ILE A 193 -21.13 8.45 -51.18
N GLU A 194 -20.84 9.70 -50.84
CA GLU A 194 -21.85 10.72 -50.58
C GLU A 194 -22.81 10.85 -51.76
N LYS A 195 -24.11 10.62 -51.55
CA LYS A 195 -25.19 10.71 -52.53
C LYS A 195 -24.93 9.89 -53.84
N ARG A 196 -24.15 8.80 -53.73
CA ARG A 196 -23.82 7.91 -54.84
C ARG A 196 -23.91 6.41 -54.50
N GLY A 197 -24.40 6.06 -53.30
CA GLY A 197 -24.56 4.67 -52.87
C GLY A 197 -23.25 3.97 -52.56
N LEU A 198 -23.06 2.78 -53.10
CA LEU A 198 -21.92 1.90 -52.80
C LEU A 198 -20.98 1.74 -53.97
N ALA A 199 -19.69 1.54 -53.69
CA ALA A 199 -18.72 0.94 -54.61
C ALA A 199 -18.01 -0.23 -53.94
N ILE A 200 -17.70 -1.27 -54.71
CA ILE A 200 -17.04 -2.48 -54.28
C ILE A 200 -15.80 -2.72 -55.12
N PHE A 201 -14.65 -2.75 -54.51
CA PHE A 201 -13.39 -3.11 -55.15
C PHE A 201 -13.01 -4.55 -54.81
N ASN A 202 -12.87 -5.40 -55.80
CA ASN A 202 -12.32 -6.74 -55.60
C ASN A 202 -10.81 -6.73 -55.89
N LYS A 203 -10.01 -6.94 -54.85
CA LYS A 203 -8.54 -6.89 -54.93
C LYS A 203 -7.96 -8.01 -55.75
N GLU A 204 -8.62 -9.18 -55.80
CA GLU A 204 -8.14 -10.34 -56.55
C GLU A 204 -8.30 -10.14 -58.06
N THR A 205 -9.45 -9.65 -58.51
CA THR A 205 -9.74 -9.40 -59.89
C THR A 205 -9.34 -8.01 -60.41
N GLY A 206 -9.05 -7.07 -59.47
CA GLY A 206 -8.77 -5.68 -59.78
C GLY A 206 -10.01 -4.88 -60.26
N VAL A 207 -11.22 -5.46 -60.17
CA VAL A 207 -12.45 -4.89 -60.67
C VAL A 207 -13.08 -3.96 -59.62
N LEU A 208 -13.47 -2.77 -60.05
CA LEU A 208 -14.21 -1.76 -59.27
C LEU A 208 -15.64 -1.69 -59.78
N SER A 209 -16.61 -2.10 -58.97
CA SER A 209 -18.05 -2.04 -59.27
C SER A 209 -18.72 -0.91 -58.50
N TYR A 210 -19.52 -0.08 -59.19
CA TYR A 210 -20.26 1.03 -58.57
C TYR A 210 -21.49 1.35 -59.42
N ALA A 211 -22.40 2.18 -58.90
CA ALA A 211 -23.61 2.63 -59.65
C ALA A 211 -23.24 3.32 -60.96
N GLY A 212 -23.65 2.72 -62.08
CA GLY A 212 -23.33 3.11 -63.43
C GLY A 212 -22.17 2.34 -64.11
N SER A 213 -21.45 1.44 -63.38
CA SER A 213 -20.41 0.56 -63.93
C SER A 213 -20.23 -0.65 -63.00
N ASN A 214 -21.20 -1.61 -63.09
CA ASN A 214 -21.18 -2.84 -62.32
C ASN A 214 -20.58 -4.01 -63.08
N SER A 215 -19.31 -3.90 -63.47
CA SER A 215 -18.60 -4.89 -64.28
C SER A 215 -18.33 -6.22 -63.49
N GLY A 216 -18.25 -6.13 -62.16
CA GLY A 216 -18.11 -7.29 -61.26
C GLY A 216 -19.44 -8.00 -60.98
N LYS A 217 -20.56 -7.51 -61.50
CA LYS A 217 -21.90 -8.04 -61.24
C LYS A 217 -22.23 -8.21 -59.76
N GLU A 218 -21.86 -7.20 -58.95
CA GLU A 218 -22.10 -7.17 -57.49
C GLU A 218 -23.56 -6.78 -57.21
N PRO A 219 -24.42 -7.73 -56.69
CA PRO A 219 -25.87 -7.43 -56.53
C PRO A 219 -26.15 -6.21 -55.61
N ALA A 220 -25.36 -6.08 -54.57
CA ALA A 220 -25.52 -4.96 -53.64
C ALA A 220 -25.40 -3.59 -54.33
N VAL A 221 -24.58 -3.45 -55.36
CA VAL A 221 -24.43 -2.15 -56.09
C VAL A 221 -25.74 -1.73 -56.74
N ASP A 222 -26.56 -2.69 -57.16
CA ASP A 222 -27.85 -2.43 -57.82
C ASP A 222 -29.01 -2.30 -56.83
N VAL A 223 -28.92 -2.96 -55.64
CA VAL A 223 -29.96 -2.98 -54.60
C VAL A 223 -29.90 -1.72 -53.74
N PHE A 224 -28.68 -1.20 -53.46
CA PHE A 224 -28.53 0.02 -52.70
C PHE A 224 -28.90 1.27 -53.51
N ASP A 225 -29.69 2.15 -52.91
CA ASP A 225 -30.12 3.41 -53.60
C ASP A 225 -28.93 4.32 -53.87
N LYS A 226 -28.64 4.55 -55.13
CA LYS A 226 -27.53 5.36 -55.61
C LYS A 226 -27.67 6.86 -55.30
N THR A 227 -28.84 7.31 -54.84
CA THR A 227 -29.03 8.74 -54.47
C THR A 227 -28.81 8.99 -52.98
N LYS A 228 -28.61 7.92 -52.18
CA LYS A 228 -28.46 7.99 -50.74
C LYS A 228 -27.00 7.90 -50.29
N SER A 229 -26.74 8.38 -49.10
CA SER A 229 -25.49 8.26 -48.37
C SER A 229 -25.64 7.21 -47.26
N TYR A 230 -24.74 6.27 -47.23
CA TYR A 230 -24.71 5.21 -46.21
C TYR A 230 -23.50 5.40 -45.31
N TYR A 231 -23.73 5.30 -44.00
CA TYR A 231 -22.73 5.47 -42.95
C TYR A 231 -22.55 4.17 -42.19
N ASN A 232 -21.45 4.01 -41.51
CA ASN A 232 -21.21 2.90 -40.58
C ASN A 232 -21.28 1.51 -41.25
N LEU A 233 -20.41 1.26 -42.24
CA LEU A 233 -20.28 -0.07 -42.83
C LEU A 233 -19.86 -1.08 -41.76
N PHE A 234 -20.75 -2.00 -41.42
CA PHE A 234 -20.50 -3.05 -40.42
C PHE A 234 -20.92 -4.43 -40.95
N PHE A 235 -19.97 -5.37 -41.04
CA PHE A 235 -20.21 -6.75 -41.43
C PHE A 235 -20.28 -7.59 -40.16
N ASP A 236 -21.38 -8.36 -40.01
CA ASP A 236 -21.55 -9.30 -38.93
C ASP A 236 -21.12 -10.71 -39.25
N LYS A 237 -21.02 -11.57 -38.22
CA LYS A 237 -20.63 -12.99 -38.37
C LYS A 237 -21.69 -13.83 -39.06
N GLN A 238 -22.92 -13.35 -39.22
CA GLN A 238 -24.00 -13.99 -39.97
C GLN A 238 -23.97 -13.63 -41.43
N ASN A 239 -22.87 -13.02 -41.90
CA ASN A 239 -22.71 -12.57 -43.27
C ASN A 239 -23.80 -11.60 -43.72
N ARG A 240 -24.06 -10.58 -42.87
CA ARG A 240 -24.95 -9.45 -43.16
C ARG A 240 -24.17 -8.15 -43.13
N LEU A 241 -24.60 -7.18 -43.95
CA LEU A 241 -24.07 -5.81 -43.94
C LEU A 241 -25.08 -4.87 -43.28
N TRP A 242 -24.64 -4.21 -42.21
CA TRP A 242 -25.40 -3.18 -41.54
C TRP A 242 -24.91 -1.80 -41.96
N THR A 243 -25.85 -0.90 -42.21
CA THR A 243 -25.56 0.50 -42.57
C THR A 243 -26.57 1.45 -41.96
N VAL A 244 -26.14 2.71 -41.81
CA VAL A 244 -26.99 3.77 -41.28
C VAL A 244 -27.27 4.79 -42.40
N ASN A 245 -28.51 5.21 -42.55
CA ASN A 245 -28.93 6.31 -43.42
C ASN A 245 -29.34 7.48 -42.55
N ARG A 246 -28.89 8.72 -42.91
CA ARG A 246 -29.13 9.96 -42.16
C ARG A 246 -29.86 11.04 -42.97
N ASN A 247 -30.46 10.71 -44.08
CA ASN A 247 -31.04 11.75 -44.95
C ASN A 247 -32.21 12.46 -44.25
N ASP A 248 -33.38 11.82 -44.10
CA ASP A 248 -34.58 12.44 -43.50
C ASP A 248 -34.73 12.09 -42.03
N ASN A 249 -34.56 10.80 -41.71
CA ASN A 249 -34.54 10.27 -40.36
C ASN A 249 -33.36 9.26 -40.26
N ILE A 250 -32.86 9.08 -39.06
CA ILE A 250 -31.80 8.08 -38.82
C ILE A 250 -32.45 6.69 -38.88
N THR A 251 -32.07 5.92 -39.91
CA THR A 251 -32.58 4.56 -40.10
C THR A 251 -31.43 3.59 -40.33
N ILE A 252 -31.65 2.33 -39.92
CA ILE A 252 -30.71 1.24 -40.03
C ILE A 252 -31.16 0.30 -41.14
N ASN A 253 -30.22 -0.17 -41.98
CA ASN A 253 -30.47 -1.15 -42.99
C ASN A 253 -29.60 -2.37 -42.76
N CYS A 254 -30.15 -3.56 -42.95
CA CYS A 254 -29.47 -4.85 -42.88
C CYS A 254 -29.61 -5.55 -44.21
N TYR A 255 -28.52 -5.77 -44.92
CA TYR A 255 -28.45 -6.48 -46.20
C TYR A 255 -27.85 -7.86 -45.97
N SER A 256 -28.51 -8.90 -46.47
CA SER A 256 -28.08 -10.31 -46.40
C SER A 256 -27.43 -10.76 -47.66
N PHE A 257 -26.19 -11.27 -47.60
CA PHE A 257 -25.49 -11.87 -48.74
C PHE A 257 -25.98 -13.27 -49.09
N LEU A 258 -26.86 -13.86 -48.25
CA LEU A 258 -27.45 -15.17 -48.56
C LEU A 258 -28.57 -15.10 -49.59
N ILE A 259 -29.29 -13.97 -49.62
CA ILE A 259 -30.44 -13.76 -50.49
C ILE A 259 -30.27 -12.55 -51.39
N ASP A 260 -29.14 -11.84 -51.28
CA ASP A 260 -28.85 -10.61 -52.00
C ASP A 260 -29.92 -9.52 -51.89
N GLU A 261 -30.59 -9.45 -50.74
CA GLU A 261 -31.66 -8.50 -50.43
C GLU A 261 -31.57 -7.92 -49.02
N PHE A 262 -32.33 -6.86 -48.77
CA PHE A 262 -32.46 -6.33 -47.43
C PHE A 262 -33.37 -7.22 -46.57
N THR A 263 -32.83 -7.76 -45.47
CA THR A 263 -33.62 -8.44 -44.42
C THR A 263 -34.32 -7.42 -43.51
N ALA A 264 -33.74 -6.23 -43.36
CA ALA A 264 -34.38 -5.09 -42.73
C ALA A 264 -34.03 -3.79 -43.46
N LYS A 265 -35.02 -2.99 -43.80
CA LYS A 265 -34.89 -1.70 -44.49
C LYS A 265 -35.58 -0.61 -43.69
N ASN A 266 -34.85 0.50 -43.47
CA ASN A 266 -35.35 1.63 -42.70
C ASN A 266 -35.83 1.22 -41.28
N LEU A 267 -35.13 0.32 -40.62
CA LEU A 267 -35.42 -0.08 -39.25
C LEU A 267 -35.26 1.16 -38.36
N SER A 268 -36.34 1.53 -37.68
CA SER A 268 -36.33 2.57 -36.67
C SER A 268 -36.00 1.99 -35.30
N LEU A 269 -35.41 2.82 -34.45
CA LEU A 269 -35.23 2.48 -33.04
C LEU A 269 -36.58 2.61 -32.31
N HIS A 270 -36.75 1.82 -31.24
CA HIS A 270 -37.95 1.84 -30.42
C HIS A 270 -38.23 3.27 -29.89
N PRO A 271 -39.48 3.66 -29.66
CA PRO A 271 -39.89 5.01 -29.23
C PRO A 271 -39.27 5.50 -27.89
N GLU A 272 -38.62 4.60 -27.13
CA GLU A 272 -37.92 4.94 -25.86
C GLU A 272 -36.58 5.67 -26.03
N VAL A 273 -36.04 5.76 -27.25
CA VAL A 273 -34.80 6.52 -27.49
C VAL A 273 -35.10 8.00 -27.48
N LYS A 274 -34.28 8.78 -26.74
CA LYS A 274 -34.45 10.24 -26.66
C LYS A 274 -34.40 10.89 -28.05
N PRO A 275 -35.26 11.88 -28.32
CA PRO A 275 -35.16 12.66 -29.54
C PRO A 275 -33.75 13.29 -29.69
N GLY A 276 -33.23 13.33 -30.93
CA GLY A 276 -31.91 13.87 -31.21
C GLY A 276 -30.77 12.88 -31.05
N PHE A 277 -31.03 11.58 -30.93
CA PHE A 277 -29.98 10.54 -30.94
C PHE A 277 -29.21 10.52 -32.27
N ASP A 278 -27.97 10.05 -32.23
CA ASP A 278 -27.18 9.72 -33.41
C ASP A 278 -26.41 8.40 -33.20
N ILE A 279 -26.12 7.71 -34.31
CA ILE A 279 -25.44 6.43 -34.31
C ILE A 279 -23.95 6.66 -34.64
N LYS A 280 -23.06 6.28 -33.72
CA LYS A 280 -21.62 6.33 -33.93
C LYS A 280 -21.06 5.02 -34.51
N GLY A 281 -21.61 3.86 -34.10
CA GLY A 281 -21.10 2.59 -34.57
C GLY A 281 -21.88 1.36 -34.10
N PHE A 282 -21.47 0.23 -34.67
CA PHE A 282 -21.89 -1.12 -34.31
C PHE A 282 -20.70 -1.89 -33.75
N VAL A 283 -20.98 -2.79 -32.81
CA VAL A 283 -20.03 -3.75 -32.27
C VAL A 283 -20.70 -5.11 -32.16
N GLN A 284 -20.03 -6.17 -32.59
CA GLN A 284 -20.52 -7.55 -32.41
C GLN A 284 -19.61 -8.28 -31.41
N GLN A 285 -20.22 -8.82 -30.38
CA GLN A 285 -19.57 -9.68 -29.41
C GLN A 285 -19.15 -11.03 -30.02
N ARG A 286 -18.25 -11.76 -29.34
CA ARG A 286 -17.82 -13.09 -29.78
C ARG A 286 -18.96 -14.10 -29.82
N ASP A 287 -19.98 -13.94 -28.96
CA ASP A 287 -21.18 -14.77 -28.94
C ASP A 287 -22.17 -14.46 -30.07
N GLY A 288 -21.91 -13.40 -30.86
CA GLY A 288 -22.74 -12.95 -31.98
C GLY A 288 -23.70 -11.82 -31.67
N MET A 289 -23.83 -11.38 -30.43
CA MET A 289 -24.68 -10.27 -30.03
C MET A 289 -24.21 -8.96 -30.68
N ILE A 290 -25.14 -8.18 -31.26
CA ILE A 290 -24.85 -6.90 -31.92
C ILE A 290 -25.30 -5.75 -31.01
N TRP A 291 -24.38 -4.83 -30.77
CA TRP A 291 -24.58 -3.60 -30.03
C TRP A 291 -24.52 -2.38 -30.93
N LEU A 292 -25.33 -1.40 -30.62
CA LEU A 292 -25.40 -0.11 -31.30
C LEU A 292 -25.15 0.98 -30.27
N HIS A 293 -24.29 1.95 -30.63
CA HIS A 293 -23.94 3.05 -29.72
C HIS A 293 -23.80 4.39 -30.42
N GLY A 294 -23.97 5.48 -29.65
CA GLY A 294 -23.84 6.82 -30.14
C GLY A 294 -24.35 7.87 -29.16
N LEU A 295 -24.82 8.99 -29.69
CA LEU A 295 -25.41 10.08 -28.92
C LEU A 295 -26.78 9.64 -28.35
N PHE A 296 -26.95 9.72 -27.04
CA PHE A 296 -28.14 9.24 -26.29
C PHE A 296 -28.55 7.80 -26.63
N LEU A 297 -27.61 6.97 -27.07
CA LEU A 297 -27.89 5.67 -27.61
C LEU A 297 -26.90 4.61 -27.11
N LEU A 298 -27.44 3.60 -26.46
CA LEU A 298 -26.86 2.28 -26.23
C LEU A 298 -27.97 1.26 -26.43
N ALA A 299 -27.85 0.35 -27.38
CA ALA A 299 -28.91 -0.62 -27.69
C ALA A 299 -28.35 -1.96 -28.16
N ARG A 300 -29.10 -3.03 -27.91
CA ARG A 300 -28.79 -4.40 -28.31
C ARG A 300 -29.77 -4.88 -29.36
N PHE A 301 -29.28 -5.60 -30.37
CA PHE A 301 -30.15 -6.23 -31.37
C PHE A 301 -30.78 -7.51 -30.82
N SER A 302 -32.09 -7.60 -30.88
CA SER A 302 -32.84 -8.82 -30.57
C SER A 302 -33.18 -9.56 -31.88
N GLU A 303 -32.54 -10.70 -32.12
CA GLU A 303 -32.81 -11.50 -33.29
C GLU A 303 -34.27 -12.03 -33.33
N GLY A 304 -34.87 -12.30 -32.16
CA GLY A 304 -36.25 -12.78 -32.05
C GLY A 304 -37.29 -11.71 -32.47
N ASP A 305 -36.99 -10.45 -32.16
CA ASP A 305 -37.91 -9.34 -32.45
C ASP A 305 -37.55 -8.60 -33.73
N GLY A 306 -36.34 -8.84 -34.26
CA GLY A 306 -35.75 -8.13 -35.40
C GLY A 306 -35.58 -6.63 -35.15
N ARG A 307 -35.34 -6.22 -33.91
CA ARG A 307 -35.24 -4.80 -33.47
C ARG A 307 -34.11 -4.58 -32.51
N PHE A 308 -33.69 -3.32 -32.42
CA PHE A 308 -32.80 -2.86 -31.38
C PHE A 308 -33.58 -2.48 -30.13
N GLN A 309 -33.24 -3.04 -29.02
CA GLN A 309 -33.76 -2.74 -27.67
C GLN A 309 -32.78 -1.76 -27.00
N SER A 310 -33.31 -0.60 -26.60
CA SER A 310 -32.51 0.41 -25.91
C SER A 310 -32.22 -0.01 -24.47
N ILE A 311 -30.98 0.22 -24.02
CA ILE A 311 -30.61 0.10 -22.62
C ILE A 311 -30.99 1.39 -21.91
N GLN A 312 -31.59 1.25 -20.73
CA GLN A 312 -32.05 2.40 -19.96
C GLN A 312 -30.89 3.31 -19.58
N ASN A 313 -31.03 4.60 -19.92
CA ASN A 313 -30.06 5.64 -19.62
C ASN A 313 -30.62 6.54 -18.51
N GLY A 314 -30.06 6.42 -17.32
CA GLY A 314 -30.48 7.20 -16.15
C GLY A 314 -30.03 6.55 -14.87
N TYR A 315 -29.96 7.32 -13.80
CA TYR A 315 -29.59 6.79 -12.49
C TYR A 315 -30.82 6.20 -11.80
N GLU A 316 -30.89 4.90 -11.71
CA GLU A 316 -31.86 4.18 -10.87
C GLU A 316 -31.20 3.62 -9.61
N ASN A 317 -30.00 3.09 -9.78
CA ASN A 317 -29.19 2.53 -8.71
C ASN A 317 -27.68 2.66 -9.07
N GLU A 318 -26.82 2.18 -8.22
CA GLU A 318 -25.35 2.27 -8.39
C GLU A 318 -24.82 1.47 -9.60
N HIS A 319 -25.60 0.52 -10.14
CA HIS A 319 -25.25 -0.29 -11.31
C HIS A 319 -25.93 0.19 -12.59
N SER A 320 -26.56 1.34 -12.55
CA SER A 320 -27.16 1.94 -13.74
C SER A 320 -26.12 2.68 -14.57
N ILE A 321 -26.32 2.75 -15.89
CA ILE A 321 -25.47 3.53 -16.77
C ILE A 321 -26.08 4.90 -17.05
N THR A 322 -25.26 5.96 -17.01
CA THR A 322 -25.63 7.31 -17.41
C THR A 322 -24.61 7.87 -18.40
N TYR A 323 -25.09 8.43 -19.49
CA TYR A 323 -24.25 8.98 -20.57
C TYR A 323 -25.03 10.00 -21.41
N GLU A 324 -24.33 10.94 -22.03
CA GLU A 324 -24.83 11.68 -23.19
C GLU A 324 -24.42 10.98 -24.48
N MET A 325 -23.13 10.65 -24.60
CA MET A 325 -22.59 9.94 -25.75
C MET A 325 -21.80 8.71 -25.34
N VAL A 326 -22.07 7.57 -26.00
CA VAL A 326 -21.21 6.39 -25.94
C VAL A 326 -20.25 6.44 -27.12
N HIS A 327 -18.97 6.69 -26.80
CA HIS A 327 -17.94 6.85 -27.82
C HIS A 327 -17.46 5.53 -28.41
N CYS A 328 -17.29 4.51 -27.54
CA CYS A 328 -16.74 3.21 -27.92
C CYS A 328 -17.35 2.11 -27.04
N ILE A 329 -17.59 0.96 -27.63
CA ILE A 329 -17.84 -0.30 -26.94
C ILE A 329 -16.70 -1.24 -27.34
N TYR A 330 -16.05 -1.85 -26.37
CA TYR A 330 -14.97 -2.80 -26.61
C TYR A 330 -15.18 -4.10 -25.81
N GLU A 331 -15.06 -5.24 -26.48
CA GLU A 331 -15.12 -6.56 -25.83
C GLU A 331 -13.71 -7.04 -25.48
N ASP A 332 -13.42 -7.24 -24.20
CA ASP A 332 -12.15 -7.76 -23.72
C ASP A 332 -12.07 -9.32 -23.84
N ARG A 333 -10.95 -9.89 -23.43
CA ARG A 333 -10.71 -11.34 -23.50
C ARG A 333 -11.63 -12.16 -22.59
N GLU A 334 -12.20 -11.55 -21.56
CA GLU A 334 -13.12 -12.18 -20.62
C GLU A 334 -14.60 -12.05 -21.03
N ASN A 335 -14.86 -11.51 -22.24
CA ASN A 335 -16.18 -11.14 -22.77
C ASN A 335 -16.87 -10.01 -22.00
N ASN A 336 -16.12 -9.20 -21.20
CA ASN A 336 -16.68 -7.97 -20.68
C ASN A 336 -16.82 -6.95 -21.80
N LEU A 337 -17.89 -6.19 -21.75
CA LEU A 337 -18.07 -5.01 -22.56
C LEU A 337 -17.66 -3.76 -21.77
N TRP A 338 -16.72 -3.01 -22.35
CA TRP A 338 -16.27 -1.73 -21.86
C TRP A 338 -16.97 -0.62 -22.63
N VAL A 339 -17.68 0.25 -21.93
CA VAL A 339 -18.45 1.36 -22.52
C VAL A 339 -17.79 2.66 -22.15
N SER A 340 -17.23 3.32 -23.18
CA SER A 340 -16.55 4.60 -23.05
C SER A 340 -17.52 5.75 -23.27
N THR A 341 -17.63 6.68 -22.32
CA THR A 341 -18.58 7.78 -22.35
C THR A 341 -17.89 9.15 -22.45
N ASP A 342 -18.66 10.18 -22.77
CA ASP A 342 -18.16 11.56 -22.88
C ASP A 342 -18.14 12.32 -21.55
N ASN A 343 -18.96 11.93 -20.57
CA ASN A 343 -19.19 12.72 -19.37
C ASN A 343 -19.14 11.93 -18.06
N ASN A 344 -19.08 10.59 -18.13
CA ASN A 344 -19.08 9.72 -16.95
C ASN A 344 -17.96 8.65 -16.95
N GLY A 345 -16.87 8.88 -17.69
CA GLY A 345 -15.73 7.98 -17.71
C GLY A 345 -16.00 6.64 -18.39
N LEU A 346 -15.76 5.56 -17.70
CA LEU A 346 -15.78 4.20 -18.23
C LEU A 346 -16.73 3.31 -17.43
N TYR A 347 -17.49 2.51 -18.14
CA TYR A 347 -18.30 1.44 -17.57
C TYR A 347 -17.85 0.08 -18.07
N ARG A 348 -18.03 -0.94 -17.24
CA ARG A 348 -17.85 -2.34 -17.59
C ARG A 348 -19.10 -3.12 -17.24
N PHE A 349 -19.53 -4.03 -18.09
CA PHE A 349 -20.53 -5.03 -17.77
C PHE A 349 -20.29 -6.33 -18.56
N ASN A 350 -20.84 -7.44 -18.10
CA ASN A 350 -20.73 -8.72 -18.79
C ASN A 350 -22.11 -9.33 -18.94
N PRO A 351 -22.71 -9.30 -20.14
CA PRO A 351 -24.06 -9.82 -20.36
C PRO A 351 -24.23 -11.32 -20.04
N SER A 352 -23.14 -12.07 -20.01
CA SER A 352 -23.16 -13.53 -19.75
C SER A 352 -22.82 -13.91 -18.31
N GLN A 353 -22.47 -12.94 -17.45
CA GLN A 353 -21.99 -13.16 -16.08
C GLN A 353 -22.75 -12.34 -15.03
N GLU A 354 -24.07 -12.25 -15.16
CA GLU A 354 -24.87 -11.68 -14.08
C GLU A 354 -24.99 -12.68 -12.94
N PHE A 355 -24.11 -12.55 -11.94
CA PHE A 355 -24.09 -13.48 -10.80
C PHE A 355 -25.12 -13.07 -9.74
N PHE A 356 -25.30 -11.77 -9.49
CA PHE A 356 -26.12 -11.25 -8.44
C PHE A 356 -27.30 -10.45 -9.00
N THR A 357 -28.49 -10.70 -8.47
CA THR A 357 -29.68 -9.89 -8.71
C THR A 357 -29.99 -9.16 -7.43
N ASN A 358 -29.90 -7.85 -7.45
CA ASN A 358 -30.27 -6.99 -6.32
C ASN A 358 -31.75 -6.65 -6.43
N ILE A 359 -32.52 -6.93 -5.38
CA ILE A 359 -33.95 -6.70 -5.33
C ILE A 359 -34.25 -5.62 -4.29
N ASP A 360 -34.54 -4.43 -4.77
CA ASP A 360 -35.00 -3.35 -3.92
C ASP A 360 -36.44 -3.59 -3.48
N HIS A 361 -36.78 -3.24 -2.25
CA HIS A 361 -38.16 -3.19 -1.84
C HIS A 361 -38.64 -1.73 -1.77
N ASN A 362 -39.82 -1.50 -2.31
CA ASN A 362 -40.45 -0.18 -2.29
C ASN A 362 -41.49 -0.12 -1.19
N ASN A 363 -41.51 0.99 -0.47
CA ASN A 363 -42.51 1.24 0.56
C ASN A 363 -43.91 1.26 -0.08
N ARG A 364 -44.82 0.48 0.45
CA ARG A 364 -46.21 0.34 -0.10
C ARG A 364 -47.03 1.62 -0.05
N GLN A 365 -46.74 2.52 0.91
CA GLN A 365 -47.49 3.74 1.12
C GLN A 365 -47.00 4.89 0.24
N THR A 366 -45.67 4.99 0.05
CA THR A 366 -45.08 6.11 -0.68
C THR A 366 -44.67 5.74 -2.12
N GLY A 367 -44.56 4.46 -2.44
CA GLY A 367 -43.99 3.99 -3.72
C GLY A 367 -42.51 4.22 -3.88
N GLU A 368 -41.85 4.90 -2.93
CA GLU A 368 -40.43 5.13 -2.90
C GLU A 368 -39.66 3.91 -2.35
N ARG A 369 -38.35 3.88 -2.55
CA ARG A 369 -37.44 2.86 -1.98
C ARG A 369 -37.67 2.76 -0.47
N GLY A 370 -37.98 1.56 0.04
CA GLY A 370 -38.28 1.32 1.44
C GLY A 370 -37.05 1.55 2.33
N ASN A 371 -37.27 1.97 3.57
CA ASN A 371 -36.23 2.24 4.56
C ASN A 371 -36.03 1.07 5.55
N GLY A 372 -36.51 -0.11 5.23
CA GLY A 372 -36.50 -1.27 6.13
C GLY A 372 -35.43 -2.28 5.78
N ASN A 373 -34.61 -2.67 6.77
CA ASN A 373 -33.69 -3.79 6.63
C ASN A 373 -34.48 -5.07 6.33
N VAL A 374 -33.98 -5.88 5.40
CA VAL A 374 -34.56 -7.18 5.09
C VAL A 374 -34.05 -8.20 6.11
N LEU A 375 -34.98 -8.71 6.94
CA LEU A 375 -34.64 -9.53 8.12
C LEU A 375 -34.84 -11.03 7.90
N SER A 376 -35.83 -11.42 7.12
CA SER A 376 -36.23 -12.83 7.00
C SER A 376 -36.93 -13.17 5.69
N PHE A 377 -36.84 -14.43 5.30
CA PHE A 377 -37.42 -14.97 4.08
C PHE A 377 -38.17 -16.26 4.34
N MET A 378 -39.24 -16.50 3.57
CA MET A 378 -39.96 -17.77 3.59
C MET A 378 -40.70 -18.01 2.27
N ARG A 379 -40.45 -19.14 1.61
CA ARG A 379 -41.23 -19.55 0.46
C ARG A 379 -42.53 -20.17 0.90
N THR A 380 -43.64 -19.71 0.28
CA THR A 380 -44.99 -20.25 0.54
C THR A 380 -45.31 -21.48 -0.33
N LYS A 381 -46.28 -22.27 0.07
CA LYS A 381 -46.79 -23.39 -0.74
C LYS A 381 -47.38 -22.97 -2.09
N TRP A 382 -47.91 -21.77 -2.17
CA TRP A 382 -48.48 -21.23 -3.43
C TRP A 382 -47.40 -20.59 -4.34
N GLY A 383 -46.12 -20.75 -4.01
CA GLY A 383 -44.99 -20.45 -4.88
C GLY A 383 -44.46 -19.03 -4.82
N THR A 384 -44.93 -18.19 -3.90
CA THR A 384 -44.43 -16.83 -3.66
C THR A 384 -43.42 -16.81 -2.55
N LEU A 385 -42.58 -15.77 -2.50
CA LEU A 385 -41.60 -15.50 -1.45
C LEU A 385 -42.18 -14.42 -0.51
N LEU A 386 -42.21 -14.72 0.78
CA LEU A 386 -42.49 -13.72 1.82
C LEU A 386 -41.15 -13.16 2.31
N VAL A 387 -41.09 -11.85 2.49
CA VAL A 387 -39.92 -11.10 2.94
C VAL A 387 -40.29 -10.22 4.12
N GLY A 388 -39.69 -10.48 5.28
CA GLY A 388 -39.92 -9.70 6.50
C GLY A 388 -38.89 -8.57 6.63
N THR A 389 -39.38 -7.39 7.04
CA THR A 389 -38.52 -6.18 7.16
C THR A 389 -38.54 -5.60 8.57
N SER A 390 -37.64 -4.67 8.85
CA SER A 390 -37.48 -4.03 10.17
C SER A 390 -38.49 -2.91 10.46
N SER A 391 -39.17 -2.37 9.44
CA SER A 391 -40.06 -1.23 9.61
C SER A 391 -41.34 -1.32 8.77
N ASP A 392 -41.26 -1.92 7.59
CA ASP A 392 -42.35 -1.92 6.62
C ASP A 392 -43.17 -3.21 6.63
N GLY A 393 -42.89 -4.11 7.57
CA GLY A 393 -43.64 -5.34 7.79
C GLY A 393 -43.25 -6.46 6.83
N LEU A 394 -44.28 -7.00 6.14
CA LEU A 394 -44.16 -8.21 5.32
C LEU A 394 -44.46 -7.90 3.85
N TYR A 395 -43.53 -8.27 2.97
CA TYR A 395 -43.68 -8.19 1.51
C TYR A 395 -43.88 -9.55 0.89
N GLN A 396 -44.54 -9.59 -0.26
CA GLN A 396 -44.72 -10.80 -1.06
C GLN A 396 -44.17 -10.58 -2.46
N TYR A 397 -43.36 -11.52 -2.95
CA TYR A 397 -42.74 -11.51 -4.27
C TYR A 397 -43.18 -12.75 -5.06
N ASP A 398 -43.33 -12.60 -6.39
CA ASP A 398 -43.50 -13.72 -7.30
C ASP A 398 -42.18 -14.49 -7.56
N GLN A 399 -42.20 -15.42 -8.52
CA GLN A 399 -41.04 -16.24 -8.87
C GLN A 399 -39.91 -15.43 -9.59
N MET A 400 -40.30 -14.28 -10.18
CA MET A 400 -39.38 -13.35 -10.83
C MET A 400 -38.90 -12.22 -9.90
N PHE A 401 -39.28 -12.31 -8.63
CA PHE A 401 -39.00 -11.31 -7.58
C PHE A 401 -39.68 -9.94 -7.81
N ASN A 402 -40.77 -9.91 -8.56
CA ASN A 402 -41.62 -8.74 -8.62
C ASN A 402 -42.53 -8.67 -7.37
N THR A 403 -42.69 -7.49 -6.82
CA THR A 403 -43.59 -7.28 -5.66
C THR A 403 -45.05 -7.56 -6.05
N THR A 404 -45.73 -8.33 -5.23
CA THR A 404 -47.15 -8.68 -5.43
C THR A 404 -47.96 -8.32 -4.19
N ASP A 405 -49.30 -8.22 -4.36
CA ASP A 405 -50.20 -7.99 -3.23
C ASP A 405 -50.11 -9.12 -2.19
N LEU A 406 -50.02 -8.73 -0.94
CA LEU A 406 -49.98 -9.68 0.17
C LEU A 406 -51.39 -10.35 0.30
N LYS A 407 -51.39 -11.66 0.13
CA LYS A 407 -52.63 -12.48 0.17
C LYS A 407 -53.00 -12.97 1.55
N ILE A 408 -52.22 -12.65 2.60
CA ILE A 408 -52.48 -13.13 3.98
C ILE A 408 -53.34 -12.12 4.72
N LYS A 409 -54.47 -12.60 5.26
CA LYS A 409 -55.40 -11.80 6.09
C LYS A 409 -55.03 -11.89 7.57
N GLY A 410 -55.36 -10.87 8.35
CA GLY A 410 -55.19 -10.83 9.80
C GLY A 410 -53.84 -10.36 10.31
N ILE A 411 -52.94 -9.87 9.43
CA ILE A 411 -51.71 -9.18 9.84
C ILE A 411 -51.98 -7.68 9.89
N ASP A 412 -51.75 -7.07 11.05
CA ASP A 412 -51.86 -5.61 11.22
C ASP A 412 -50.53 -4.94 10.91
N PHE A 413 -50.52 -4.10 9.89
CA PHE A 413 -49.32 -3.32 9.47
C PHE A 413 -49.28 -1.93 10.09
N LYS A 414 -50.23 -1.57 10.96
CA LYS A 414 -50.21 -0.27 11.63
C LYS A 414 -49.12 -0.22 12.69
N GLY A 415 -48.35 0.83 12.68
CA GLY A 415 -47.34 1.10 13.72
C GLY A 415 -45.93 0.50 13.51
N GLY A 416 -45.56 0.15 12.27
CA GLY A 416 -44.17 -0.27 11.98
C GLY A 416 -43.92 -1.72 12.41
N LEU A 417 -44.63 -2.68 11.82
CA LEU A 417 -44.48 -4.10 12.10
C LEU A 417 -43.06 -4.58 11.71
N VAL A 418 -42.37 -5.23 12.61
CA VAL A 418 -41.08 -5.87 12.39
C VAL A 418 -41.29 -7.38 12.29
N ILE A 419 -40.78 -8.03 11.24
CA ILE A 419 -40.76 -9.49 11.09
C ILE A 419 -39.34 -9.99 11.14
N TRP A 420 -38.89 -10.39 12.34
CA TRP A 420 -37.51 -10.79 12.61
C TRP A 420 -37.12 -12.12 11.99
N SER A 421 -37.96 -13.10 12.03
CA SER A 421 -37.65 -14.45 11.55
C SER A 421 -38.91 -15.17 11.09
N MET A 422 -38.76 -16.12 10.18
CA MET A 422 -39.82 -16.98 9.70
C MET A 422 -39.33 -18.43 9.69
N ALA A 423 -40.20 -19.36 10.07
CA ALA A 423 -39.94 -20.79 10.03
C ALA A 423 -41.16 -21.57 9.51
N ALA A 424 -40.90 -22.57 8.67
CA ALA A 424 -41.91 -23.51 8.25
C ALA A 424 -42.22 -24.48 9.38
N SER A 425 -43.48 -24.74 9.64
CA SER A 425 -43.88 -25.77 10.57
C SER A 425 -43.73 -27.18 9.95
N LYS A 426 -43.57 -28.18 10.81
CA LYS A 426 -43.50 -29.58 10.42
C LYS A 426 -44.73 -30.07 9.66
N ASP A 427 -45.92 -29.51 9.90
CA ASP A 427 -47.14 -29.80 9.14
C ASP A 427 -47.11 -29.27 7.72
N SER A 428 -46.07 -28.52 7.38
CA SER A 428 -45.85 -27.81 6.13
C SER A 428 -46.97 -26.84 5.74
N ASN A 429 -48.03 -26.67 6.58
CA ASN A 429 -49.14 -25.74 6.33
C ASN A 429 -48.99 -24.44 7.09
N THR A 430 -48.33 -24.45 8.19
CA THR A 430 -48.13 -23.29 9.05
C THR A 430 -46.79 -22.63 8.81
N ILE A 431 -46.77 -21.28 8.69
CA ILE A 431 -45.57 -20.48 8.77
C ILE A 431 -45.57 -19.70 10.09
N TRP A 432 -44.58 -19.94 10.91
CA TRP A 432 -44.33 -19.19 12.11
C TRP A 432 -43.52 -17.92 11.80
N MET A 433 -43.96 -16.77 12.33
CA MET A 433 -43.31 -15.49 12.12
C MET A 433 -43.06 -14.79 13.45
N GLY A 434 -41.80 -14.66 13.83
CA GLY A 434 -41.37 -13.87 14.98
C GLY A 434 -41.47 -12.38 14.68
N SER A 435 -42.21 -11.66 15.52
CA SER A 435 -42.45 -10.23 15.34
C SER A 435 -41.99 -9.40 16.56
N GLY A 436 -42.09 -8.14 16.44
CA GLY A 436 -41.87 -7.21 17.54
C GLY A 436 -43.13 -6.40 17.86
N PRO A 437 -43.85 -6.76 18.93
CA PRO A 437 -43.73 -7.93 19.81
C PRO A 437 -44.50 -9.15 19.29
N GLY A 438 -44.25 -10.33 19.92
CA GLY A 438 -45.08 -11.51 19.76
C GLY A 438 -44.81 -12.37 18.53
N LEU A 439 -45.74 -13.25 18.21
CA LEU A 439 -45.59 -14.31 17.21
C LEU A 439 -46.84 -14.39 16.35
N TYR A 440 -46.67 -14.55 15.04
CA TYR A 440 -47.77 -14.92 14.13
C TYR A 440 -47.64 -16.37 13.69
N ALA A 441 -48.80 -17.08 13.60
CA ALA A 441 -48.95 -18.31 12.86
C ALA A 441 -49.80 -18.07 11.63
N VAL A 442 -49.25 -18.33 10.45
CA VAL A 442 -49.92 -18.18 9.17
C VAL A 442 -50.34 -19.53 8.65
N ASP A 443 -51.65 -19.71 8.49
CA ASP A 443 -52.22 -20.85 7.78
C ASP A 443 -52.09 -20.61 6.28
N GLN A 444 -51.35 -21.45 5.61
CA GLN A 444 -51.08 -21.33 4.19
C GLN A 444 -52.26 -21.77 3.32
N GLU A 445 -53.10 -22.67 3.77
CA GLU A 445 -54.27 -23.16 3.05
C GLU A 445 -55.35 -22.08 3.01
N HIS A 446 -55.69 -21.51 4.17
CA HIS A 446 -56.73 -20.49 4.29
C HIS A 446 -56.22 -19.07 4.07
N LYS A 447 -54.89 -18.87 4.02
CA LYS A 447 -54.20 -17.56 3.90
C LYS A 447 -54.65 -16.60 5.00
N THR A 448 -54.74 -17.08 6.21
CA THR A 448 -55.07 -16.31 7.42
C THR A 448 -53.96 -16.38 8.44
N SER A 449 -53.85 -15.37 9.27
CA SER A 449 -52.87 -15.37 10.35
C SER A 449 -53.56 -15.27 11.71
N ARG A 450 -52.91 -15.85 12.72
CA ARG A 450 -53.25 -15.74 14.13
C ARG A 450 -52.09 -15.16 14.91
N TYR A 451 -52.35 -14.19 15.74
CA TYR A 451 -51.32 -13.53 16.57
C TYR A 451 -51.34 -14.14 17.98
N PHE A 452 -50.14 -14.37 18.53
CA PHE A 452 -49.89 -14.88 19.86
C PHE A 452 -48.95 -13.95 20.62
N ASN A 453 -49.34 -13.49 21.79
CA ASN A 453 -48.51 -12.72 22.71
C ASN A 453 -48.87 -13.10 24.14
N ALA A 454 -48.15 -14.03 24.71
CA ALA A 454 -48.41 -14.54 26.06
C ALA A 454 -47.78 -13.61 27.12
N PRO A 455 -48.38 -13.44 28.30
CA PRO A 455 -47.81 -12.58 29.36
C PRO A 455 -46.38 -12.92 29.76
N ILE A 456 -45.97 -14.20 29.71
CA ILE A 456 -44.63 -14.67 30.03
C ILE A 456 -43.56 -14.10 29.09
N LEU A 457 -43.95 -13.69 27.88
CA LEU A 457 -43.06 -13.06 26.91
C LEU A 457 -42.86 -11.56 27.19
N GLU A 458 -43.65 -10.96 28.08
CA GLU A 458 -43.52 -9.56 28.51
C GLU A 458 -43.41 -8.56 27.35
N ASN A 459 -44.17 -8.76 26.27
CA ASN A 459 -44.13 -7.97 25.04
C ASN A 459 -42.74 -7.95 24.35
N ASN A 460 -41.88 -8.94 24.56
CA ASN A 460 -40.60 -9.04 23.90
C ASN A 460 -40.75 -9.32 22.40
N SER A 461 -39.79 -8.77 21.62
CA SER A 461 -39.64 -9.16 20.22
C SER A 461 -39.09 -10.60 20.13
N ILE A 462 -39.73 -11.39 19.28
CA ILE A 462 -39.26 -12.74 18.95
C ILE A 462 -38.33 -12.66 17.76
N ARG A 463 -37.03 -12.70 18.06
CA ARG A 463 -35.97 -12.53 17.04
C ARG A 463 -35.69 -13.79 16.24
N GLN A 464 -35.87 -14.95 16.85
CA GLN A 464 -35.63 -16.25 16.21
C GLN A 464 -36.81 -17.19 16.53
N VAL A 465 -37.25 -17.89 15.50
CA VAL A 465 -38.31 -18.93 15.65
C VAL A 465 -37.87 -20.16 14.87
N THR A 466 -37.98 -21.31 15.47
CA THR A 466 -37.75 -22.60 14.80
C THR A 466 -38.56 -23.70 15.47
N GLU A 467 -38.92 -24.74 14.72
CA GLU A 467 -39.70 -25.87 15.20
C GLU A 467 -38.82 -27.13 15.20
N ASP A 468 -38.87 -27.89 16.31
CA ASP A 468 -38.11 -29.13 16.46
C ASP A 468 -38.84 -30.34 15.78
N LYS A 469 -38.12 -31.48 15.73
CA LYS A 469 -38.68 -32.71 15.14
C LYS A 469 -39.92 -33.23 15.82
N ASN A 470 -40.18 -32.84 17.07
CA ASN A 470 -41.34 -33.22 17.86
C ASN A 470 -42.51 -32.25 17.66
N GLY A 471 -42.30 -31.16 16.94
CA GLY A 471 -43.28 -30.14 16.71
C GLY A 471 -43.39 -29.09 17.82
N ASN A 472 -42.39 -29.03 18.71
CA ASN A 472 -42.28 -27.96 19.70
C ASN A 472 -41.64 -26.74 19.06
N LEU A 473 -42.08 -25.56 19.46
CA LEU A 473 -41.53 -24.30 18.95
C LEU A 473 -40.52 -23.72 19.90
N TRP A 474 -39.39 -23.29 19.37
CA TRP A 474 -38.30 -22.63 20.08
C TRP A 474 -38.27 -21.14 19.70
N LEU A 475 -38.46 -20.29 20.71
CA LEU A 475 -38.51 -18.82 20.54
C LEU A 475 -37.34 -18.16 21.18
N GLY A 476 -36.48 -17.50 20.38
CA GLY A 476 -35.42 -16.63 20.84
C GLY A 476 -35.91 -15.20 20.93
N THR A 477 -35.75 -14.56 22.06
CA THR A 477 -36.21 -13.20 22.33
C THR A 477 -35.12 -12.15 22.30
N GLN A 478 -35.54 -10.90 22.32
CA GLN A 478 -34.62 -9.75 22.38
C GLN A 478 -33.92 -9.63 23.76
N PHE A 479 -34.64 -9.92 24.90
CA PHE A 479 -34.12 -9.64 26.22
C PHE A 479 -34.36 -10.77 27.25
N LYS A 480 -35.21 -11.75 26.93
CA LYS A 480 -35.65 -12.79 27.88
C LYS A 480 -35.08 -14.19 27.58
N GLY A 481 -34.03 -14.28 26.78
CA GLY A 481 -33.44 -15.55 26.42
C GLY A 481 -34.29 -16.40 25.50
N ILE A 482 -34.37 -17.71 25.78
CA ILE A 482 -35.06 -18.67 24.91
C ILE A 482 -36.22 -19.34 25.63
N PHE A 483 -37.32 -19.57 24.91
CA PHE A 483 -38.50 -20.28 25.36
C PHE A 483 -38.75 -21.52 24.51
N LYS A 484 -39.21 -22.60 25.15
CA LYS A 484 -39.78 -23.78 24.49
C LYS A 484 -41.29 -23.77 24.60
N CYS A 485 -41.99 -23.98 23.48
CA CYS A 485 -43.44 -23.94 23.43
C CYS A 485 -43.98 -25.28 22.91
N ILE A 486 -45.01 -25.80 23.57
CA ILE A 486 -45.76 -26.97 23.11
C ILE A 486 -46.90 -26.46 22.24
N VAL A 487 -46.93 -26.93 20.98
CA VAL A 487 -47.94 -26.54 20.00
C VAL A 487 -48.96 -27.66 19.84
N SER A 488 -50.24 -27.34 20.09
CA SER A 488 -51.36 -28.21 19.76
C SER A 488 -51.94 -27.87 18.39
N ARG A 489 -52.20 -28.90 17.60
CA ARG A 489 -52.80 -28.81 16.24
C ARG A 489 -54.18 -29.44 16.13
N GLN A 490 -54.79 -29.86 17.27
CA GLN A 490 -56.16 -30.40 17.30
C GLN A 490 -57.18 -29.25 17.18
N ASN A 491 -58.01 -29.26 16.13
CA ASN A 491 -59.05 -28.28 15.79
C ASN A 491 -58.61 -26.84 15.43
N ASN A 492 -57.51 -26.36 15.91
CA ASN A 492 -56.89 -25.06 15.56
C ASN A 492 -55.50 -24.98 16.20
N ILE A 493 -54.56 -24.28 15.56
CA ILE A 493 -53.23 -24.08 16.10
C ILE A 493 -53.35 -23.26 17.38
N SER A 494 -52.84 -23.82 18.48
CA SER A 494 -52.71 -23.14 19.78
C SER A 494 -51.37 -23.46 20.43
N ILE A 495 -50.88 -22.51 21.21
CA ILE A 495 -49.66 -22.71 22.05
C ILE A 495 -50.16 -23.05 23.45
N GLU A 496 -49.99 -24.28 23.87
CA GLU A 496 -50.53 -24.79 25.14
C GLU A 496 -49.65 -24.49 26.33
N ASN A 497 -48.32 -24.54 26.13
CA ASN A 497 -47.38 -24.27 27.19
C ASN A 497 -46.18 -23.52 26.68
N ILE A 498 -45.76 -22.48 27.39
CA ILE A 498 -44.55 -21.68 27.12
C ILE A 498 -43.66 -21.75 28.36
N THR A 499 -42.47 -22.33 28.23
CA THR A 499 -41.57 -22.54 29.33
C THR A 499 -40.24 -21.83 29.04
N SER A 500 -39.75 -21.03 29.99
CA SER A 500 -38.40 -20.46 29.92
C SER A 500 -37.37 -21.59 30.05
N VAL A 501 -36.28 -21.49 29.29
CA VAL A 501 -35.15 -22.40 29.38
C VAL A 501 -34.03 -21.71 30.15
N ASP A 502 -34.03 -21.87 31.45
CA ASP A 502 -33.17 -21.15 32.39
C ASP A 502 -31.66 -21.47 32.23
N ALA A 503 -31.33 -22.51 31.46
CA ALA A 503 -29.98 -22.86 31.09
C ALA A 503 -29.27 -21.82 30.18
N VAL A 504 -30.07 -20.97 29.51
CA VAL A 504 -29.54 -19.87 28.68
C VAL A 504 -29.87 -18.56 29.38
N PRO A 505 -28.90 -17.66 29.58
CA PRO A 505 -29.15 -16.37 30.24
C PRO A 505 -30.25 -15.55 29.58
N GLN A 506 -30.92 -14.71 30.39
CA GLN A 506 -31.88 -13.72 29.87
C GLN A 506 -31.10 -12.65 29.08
N ALA A 507 -30.92 -12.92 27.80
CA ALA A 507 -30.18 -12.10 26.85
C ALA A 507 -30.82 -12.20 25.47
N GLN A 508 -30.32 -11.38 24.55
CA GLN A 508 -30.68 -11.47 23.13
C GLN A 508 -30.24 -12.82 22.55
N ILE A 509 -31.09 -13.40 21.74
CA ILE A 509 -30.78 -14.61 20.96
C ILE A 509 -30.58 -14.20 19.49
N ASN A 510 -29.35 -14.46 18.98
CA ASN A 510 -28.97 -14.12 17.61
C ASN A 510 -29.37 -15.22 16.61
N LYS A 511 -29.16 -16.48 16.96
CA LYS A 511 -29.45 -17.61 16.09
C LYS A 511 -29.89 -18.84 16.90
N ILE A 512 -30.90 -19.52 16.41
CA ILE A 512 -31.29 -20.88 16.85
C ILE A 512 -31.17 -21.80 15.65
N THR A 513 -30.43 -22.89 15.79
CA THR A 513 -30.29 -23.95 14.77
C THR A 513 -30.51 -25.29 15.42
N ILE A 514 -31.36 -26.16 14.83
CA ILE A 514 -31.56 -27.53 15.27
C ILE A 514 -30.83 -28.46 14.32
N ASP A 515 -29.92 -29.26 14.86
CA ASP A 515 -29.13 -30.19 14.05
C ASP A 515 -29.89 -31.47 13.68
N SER A 516 -29.30 -32.29 12.83
CA SER A 516 -29.88 -33.57 12.40
C SER A 516 -30.09 -34.56 13.54
N ASN A 517 -29.35 -34.40 14.65
CA ASN A 517 -29.48 -35.21 15.86
C ASN A 517 -30.58 -34.68 16.81
N GLY A 518 -31.17 -33.53 16.55
CA GLY A 518 -32.17 -32.92 17.39
C GLY A 518 -31.60 -32.07 18.52
N LEU A 519 -30.35 -31.68 18.46
CA LEU A 519 -29.76 -30.73 19.42
C LEU A 519 -30.10 -29.32 19.03
N VAL A 520 -30.40 -28.47 19.99
CA VAL A 520 -30.70 -27.05 19.79
C VAL A 520 -29.49 -26.21 20.09
N TRP A 521 -28.94 -25.57 19.07
CA TRP A 521 -27.77 -24.69 19.13
C TRP A 521 -28.24 -23.24 19.22
N VAL A 522 -27.88 -22.55 20.31
CA VAL A 522 -28.37 -21.21 20.65
C VAL A 522 -27.21 -20.24 20.73
N GLY A 523 -27.11 -19.36 19.77
CA GLY A 523 -26.07 -18.32 19.68
C GLY A 523 -26.52 -17.02 20.33
N THR A 524 -25.65 -16.45 21.17
CA THR A 524 -25.89 -15.18 21.88
C THR A 524 -24.84 -14.13 21.48
N PRO A 525 -25.11 -12.81 21.61
CA PRO A 525 -24.12 -11.79 21.24
C PRO A 525 -22.93 -11.68 22.20
N GLU A 526 -23.08 -12.07 23.48
CA GLU A 526 -22.05 -11.86 24.50
C GLU A 526 -21.71 -13.10 25.35
N ASN A 527 -22.63 -14.10 25.40
CA ASN A 527 -22.51 -15.23 26.32
C ASN A 527 -22.12 -16.55 25.62
N GLY A 528 -21.63 -16.49 24.37
CA GLY A 528 -21.20 -17.68 23.65
C GLY A 528 -22.36 -18.49 23.04
N LEU A 529 -22.11 -19.79 22.88
CA LEU A 529 -23.01 -20.75 22.24
C LEU A 529 -23.45 -21.84 23.23
N TYR A 530 -24.75 -22.04 23.36
CA TYR A 530 -25.37 -23.06 24.18
C TYR A 530 -25.90 -24.19 23.30
N VAL A 531 -25.71 -25.42 23.72
CA VAL A 531 -26.27 -26.61 23.05
C VAL A 531 -27.18 -27.33 24.03
N LEU A 532 -28.44 -27.43 23.67
CA LEU A 532 -29.50 -27.97 24.50
C LEU A 532 -30.04 -29.27 23.90
N ASP A 533 -30.53 -30.14 24.74
CA ASP A 533 -31.37 -31.29 24.36
C ASP A 533 -32.78 -30.81 24.02
N ALA A 534 -33.26 -31.09 22.80
CA ALA A 534 -34.58 -30.60 22.36
C ALA A 534 -35.75 -31.23 23.16
N ALA A 535 -35.61 -32.44 23.70
CA ALA A 535 -36.69 -33.07 24.42
C ALA A 535 -36.86 -32.48 25.84
N THR A 536 -35.76 -32.30 26.56
CA THR A 536 -35.76 -31.84 27.95
C THR A 536 -35.49 -30.34 28.14
N GLY A 537 -34.83 -29.69 27.22
CA GLY A 537 -34.33 -28.30 27.35
C GLY A 537 -33.10 -28.16 28.20
N ASN A 538 -32.48 -29.28 28.63
CA ASN A 538 -31.29 -29.25 29.46
C ASN A 538 -30.04 -28.85 28.68
N LEU A 539 -29.11 -28.15 29.35
CA LEU A 539 -27.80 -27.79 28.81
C LEU A 539 -26.92 -29.04 28.68
N LEU A 540 -26.44 -29.29 27.47
CA LEU A 540 -25.48 -30.36 27.19
C LEU A 540 -24.05 -29.81 27.05
N MET A 541 -23.88 -28.66 26.38
CA MET A 541 -22.57 -28.06 26.16
C MET A 541 -22.68 -26.53 26.11
N HIS A 542 -21.61 -25.87 26.54
CA HIS A 542 -21.45 -24.43 26.39
C HIS A 542 -20.08 -24.13 25.77
N PHE A 543 -20.04 -23.28 24.77
CA PHE A 543 -18.83 -22.79 24.11
C PHE A 543 -18.68 -21.28 24.34
N GLY A 544 -17.50 -20.84 24.72
CA GLY A 544 -17.26 -19.43 25.00
C GLY A 544 -15.77 -19.04 24.95
N GLU A 545 -15.51 -17.77 25.00
CA GLU A 545 -14.13 -17.23 25.04
C GLU A 545 -13.38 -17.61 26.32
N GLN A 546 -14.10 -17.71 27.44
CA GLN A 546 -13.55 -18.03 28.75
C GLN A 546 -13.51 -19.54 29.03
N GLU A 547 -14.09 -20.36 28.17
CA GLU A 547 -14.03 -21.81 28.27
C GLU A 547 -12.61 -22.30 27.97
N THR A 548 -12.34 -23.55 28.41
CA THR A 548 -11.04 -24.19 28.25
C THR A 548 -11.11 -25.36 27.26
N GLY A 549 -9.96 -25.70 26.66
CA GLY A 549 -9.86 -26.85 25.75
C GLY A 549 -10.70 -26.64 24.49
N GLU A 550 -11.41 -27.70 24.10
CA GLU A 550 -12.16 -27.78 22.85
C GLU A 550 -13.45 -26.97 22.84
N LYS A 551 -13.87 -26.42 23.97
CA LYS A 551 -15.04 -25.53 24.10
C LYS A 551 -14.68 -24.06 24.01
N LYS A 552 -13.39 -23.74 23.92
CA LYS A 552 -12.92 -22.37 23.82
C LYS A 552 -13.20 -21.80 22.42
N LEU A 553 -13.85 -20.64 22.37
CA LEU A 553 -14.02 -19.86 21.16
C LEU A 553 -13.08 -18.65 21.14
N PRO A 554 -12.70 -18.16 19.95
CA PRO A 554 -11.81 -17.00 19.84
C PRO A 554 -12.47 -15.68 20.29
N GLU A 555 -13.81 -15.60 20.29
CA GLU A 555 -14.60 -14.40 20.58
C GLU A 555 -15.92 -14.80 21.25
N ARG A 556 -16.54 -13.86 21.99
CA ARG A 556 -17.76 -14.11 22.78
C ARG A 556 -19.02 -14.21 21.92
N GLY A 557 -19.16 -13.30 20.95
CA GLY A 557 -20.39 -13.11 20.20
C GLY A 557 -20.59 -14.19 19.14
N ILE A 558 -21.73 -14.83 19.14
CA ILE A 558 -22.12 -15.78 18.09
C ILE A 558 -23.14 -15.10 17.17
N SER A 559 -22.81 -14.99 15.89
CA SER A 559 -23.67 -14.37 14.89
C SER A 559 -24.50 -15.39 14.10
N SER A 560 -23.94 -16.57 13.80
CA SER A 560 -24.66 -17.63 13.08
C SER A 560 -24.12 -19.00 13.43
N VAL A 561 -24.95 -20.04 13.28
CA VAL A 561 -24.58 -21.46 13.43
C VAL A 561 -25.17 -22.24 12.28
N LEU A 562 -24.36 -23.06 11.61
CA LEU A 562 -24.75 -23.83 10.43
C LEU A 562 -24.28 -25.29 10.57
N GLN A 563 -25.16 -26.25 10.35
CA GLN A 563 -24.76 -27.63 10.18
C GLN A 563 -24.19 -27.85 8.77
N TYR A 564 -22.87 -28.07 8.70
CA TYR A 564 -22.21 -28.31 7.44
C TYR A 564 -22.34 -29.76 6.95
N SER A 565 -22.18 -30.71 7.86
CA SER A 565 -22.41 -32.15 7.64
C SER A 565 -22.93 -32.81 8.92
N ASP A 566 -23.21 -34.10 8.88
CA ASP A 566 -23.69 -34.83 10.07
C ASP A 566 -22.74 -34.76 11.28
N SER A 567 -21.44 -34.54 11.01
CA SER A 567 -20.42 -34.46 12.05
C SER A 567 -19.75 -33.11 12.18
N VAL A 568 -20.12 -32.11 11.39
CA VAL A 568 -19.44 -30.80 11.38
C VAL A 568 -20.45 -29.66 11.53
N MET A 569 -20.24 -28.89 12.59
CA MET A 569 -20.92 -27.62 12.81
C MET A 569 -19.98 -26.46 12.50
N LEU A 570 -20.49 -25.47 11.83
CA LEU A 570 -19.83 -24.18 11.63
C LEU A 570 -20.42 -23.14 12.56
N ILE A 571 -19.59 -22.49 13.30
CA ILE A 571 -19.94 -21.48 14.29
C ILE A 571 -19.26 -20.19 13.86
N SER A 572 -20.02 -19.15 13.55
CA SER A 572 -19.45 -17.84 13.31
C SER A 572 -19.45 -17.04 14.61
N THR A 573 -18.29 -16.61 15.02
CA THR A 573 -18.15 -15.56 16.03
C THR A 573 -18.24 -14.18 15.34
N ALA A 574 -17.92 -13.11 16.02
CA ALA A 574 -18.05 -11.77 15.44
C ALA A 574 -17.26 -11.62 14.14
N THR A 575 -15.99 -12.08 14.11
CA THR A 575 -15.09 -11.92 12.96
C THR A 575 -14.42 -13.23 12.51
N ARG A 576 -14.71 -14.37 13.16
CA ARG A 576 -14.06 -15.65 12.91
C ARG A 576 -15.07 -16.74 12.57
N LEU A 577 -14.65 -17.61 11.65
CA LEU A 577 -15.35 -18.84 11.36
C LEU A 577 -14.66 -20.01 12.11
N VAL A 578 -15.43 -20.75 12.86
CA VAL A 578 -14.97 -21.89 13.67
C VAL A 578 -15.64 -23.18 13.20
N LYS A 579 -14.85 -24.22 12.98
CA LYS A 579 -15.32 -25.56 12.66
C LYS A 579 -15.27 -26.41 13.92
N TYR A 580 -16.40 -26.99 14.34
CA TYR A 580 -16.50 -27.95 15.42
C TYR A 580 -16.91 -29.32 14.86
N ASN A 581 -16.13 -30.33 15.15
CA ASN A 581 -16.47 -31.72 14.82
C ASN A 581 -17.18 -32.40 15.99
N THR A 582 -18.43 -32.79 15.79
CA THR A 582 -19.29 -33.39 16.84
C THR A 582 -18.83 -34.79 17.27
N LEU A 583 -18.09 -35.55 16.44
CA LEU A 583 -17.56 -36.86 16.72
C LEU A 583 -16.23 -36.79 17.47
N THR A 584 -15.26 -36.05 16.93
CA THR A 584 -13.93 -35.93 17.54
C THR A 584 -13.89 -34.90 18.67
N LYS A 585 -14.94 -34.08 18.82
CA LYS A 585 -15.04 -32.95 19.74
C LYS A 585 -14.05 -31.81 19.47
N GLU A 586 -13.34 -31.84 18.37
CA GLU A 586 -12.28 -30.88 18.03
C GLU A 586 -12.84 -29.57 17.52
N THR A 587 -12.33 -28.45 18.02
CA THR A 587 -12.65 -27.08 17.57
C THR A 587 -11.46 -26.48 16.85
N LYS A 588 -11.67 -25.97 15.64
CA LYS A 588 -10.62 -25.32 14.83
C LYS A 588 -11.13 -24.04 14.18
N VAL A 589 -10.34 -22.98 14.25
CA VAL A 589 -10.59 -21.75 13.48
C VAL A 589 -10.29 -22.02 12.01
N VAL A 590 -11.19 -21.63 11.13
CA VAL A 590 -11.03 -21.73 9.67
C VAL A 590 -10.37 -20.45 9.16
N GLY A 591 -9.19 -20.58 8.58
CA GLY A 591 -8.43 -19.44 8.05
C GLY A 591 -7.60 -18.66 9.08
N ASN A 592 -6.87 -17.68 8.61
CA ASN A 592 -6.03 -16.81 9.45
C ASN A 592 -6.82 -15.56 9.90
N PRO A 593 -6.33 -14.84 10.94
CA PRO A 593 -6.87 -13.55 11.30
C PRO A 593 -6.88 -12.58 10.08
N GLY A 594 -8.01 -11.90 9.85
CA GLY A 594 -8.13 -10.91 8.77
C GLY A 594 -8.61 -11.46 7.41
N PHE A 595 -8.86 -12.77 7.26
CA PHE A 595 -9.44 -13.32 6.03
C PHE A 595 -10.89 -12.88 5.80
N ILE A 596 -11.64 -12.66 6.87
CA ILE A 596 -12.98 -12.08 6.81
C ILE A 596 -12.88 -10.65 7.34
N SER A 597 -13.24 -9.70 6.52
CA SER A 597 -13.34 -8.29 6.90
C SER A 597 -14.72 -7.98 7.45
N GLY A 598 -14.77 -7.19 8.52
CA GLY A 598 -16.03 -6.82 9.17
C GLY A 598 -16.64 -7.92 10.03
N PHE A 599 -17.88 -7.66 10.50
CA PHE A 599 -18.64 -8.58 11.33
C PHE A 599 -19.42 -9.57 10.47
N ILE A 600 -19.32 -10.86 10.81
CA ILE A 600 -20.10 -11.91 10.13
C ILE A 600 -21.59 -11.75 10.48
N THR A 601 -22.45 -11.82 9.48
CA THR A 601 -23.89 -11.61 9.65
C THR A 601 -24.73 -12.86 9.44
N ALA A 602 -24.51 -13.60 8.35
CA ALA A 602 -25.27 -14.83 8.06
C ALA A 602 -24.40 -15.86 7.31
N MET A 603 -24.83 -17.11 7.29
CA MET A 603 -24.17 -18.21 6.59
C MET A 603 -25.18 -19.16 5.96
N GLU A 604 -24.91 -19.62 4.75
CA GLU A 604 -25.61 -20.70 4.06
C GLU A 604 -24.62 -21.64 3.38
N LYS A 605 -25.04 -22.87 3.13
CA LYS A 605 -24.23 -23.88 2.44
C LYS A 605 -24.88 -24.22 1.09
N ASP A 606 -24.10 -24.29 0.03
CA ASP A 606 -24.57 -24.76 -1.27
C ASP A 606 -24.42 -26.28 -1.44
N ASP A 607 -24.94 -26.79 -2.55
CA ASP A 607 -24.92 -28.21 -2.89
C ASP A 607 -23.51 -28.74 -3.27
N LYS A 608 -22.58 -27.85 -3.58
CA LYS A 608 -21.17 -28.18 -3.86
C LYS A 608 -20.31 -28.21 -2.58
N GLY A 609 -20.86 -27.80 -1.45
CA GLY A 609 -20.17 -27.76 -0.17
C GLY A 609 -19.42 -26.44 0.11
N TYR A 610 -19.60 -25.40 -0.70
CA TYR A 610 -19.13 -24.07 -0.35
C TYR A 610 -20.03 -23.43 0.70
N VAL A 611 -19.41 -22.67 1.59
CA VAL A 611 -20.13 -21.85 2.57
C VAL A 611 -20.18 -20.43 2.03
N TRP A 612 -21.40 -19.93 1.86
CA TRP A 612 -21.67 -18.55 1.54
C TRP A 612 -21.90 -17.79 2.85
N LEU A 613 -21.06 -16.81 3.10
CA LEU A 613 -21.02 -16.06 4.35
C LEU A 613 -21.08 -14.57 4.04
N THR A 614 -22.03 -13.88 4.67
CA THR A 614 -22.10 -12.41 4.60
C THR A 614 -21.42 -11.77 5.79
N SER A 615 -20.82 -10.62 5.54
CA SER A 615 -20.26 -9.74 6.57
C SER A 615 -20.69 -8.30 6.33
N THR A 616 -20.28 -7.38 7.20
CA THR A 616 -20.49 -5.95 7.01
C THR A 616 -19.60 -5.35 5.91
N SER A 617 -18.82 -6.16 5.21
CA SER A 617 -17.89 -5.74 4.15
C SER A 617 -18.09 -6.50 2.83
N GLY A 618 -19.14 -7.32 2.72
CA GLY A 618 -19.45 -8.05 1.50
C GLY A 618 -19.87 -9.51 1.71
N LEU A 619 -19.95 -10.24 0.60
CA LEU A 619 -20.35 -11.63 0.53
C LEU A 619 -19.13 -12.51 0.26
N TYR A 620 -18.91 -13.55 1.06
CA TYR A 620 -17.81 -14.51 0.90
C TYR A 620 -18.30 -15.86 0.41
N ARG A 621 -17.55 -16.48 -0.51
CA ARG A 621 -17.61 -17.92 -0.80
C ARG A 621 -16.40 -18.58 -0.16
N ILE A 622 -16.62 -19.59 0.67
CA ILE A 622 -15.58 -20.20 1.49
C ILE A 622 -15.51 -21.71 1.24
N ASP A 623 -14.33 -22.20 0.89
CA ASP A 623 -13.97 -23.62 1.03
C ASP A 623 -13.30 -23.84 2.39
N ILE A 624 -13.99 -24.47 3.33
CA ILE A 624 -13.53 -24.66 4.70
C ILE A 624 -12.37 -25.66 4.83
N TYR A 625 -12.17 -26.54 3.84
CA TYR A 625 -11.09 -27.53 3.86
C TYR A 625 -9.83 -26.97 3.22
N LYS A 626 -9.97 -26.31 2.06
CA LYS A 626 -8.86 -25.64 1.38
C LYS A 626 -8.51 -24.29 2.00
N LYS A 627 -9.35 -23.76 2.89
CA LYS A 627 -9.22 -22.45 3.56
C LYS A 627 -9.14 -21.30 2.56
N ILE A 628 -9.98 -21.34 1.54
CA ILE A 628 -10.11 -20.33 0.50
C ILE A 628 -11.27 -19.44 0.84
N PHE A 629 -11.05 -18.14 0.84
CA PHE A 629 -12.03 -17.10 1.12
C PHE A 629 -12.09 -16.15 -0.07
N ILE A 630 -13.21 -16.12 -0.75
CA ILE A 630 -13.45 -15.31 -1.92
C ILE A 630 -14.45 -14.24 -1.53
N LEU A 631 -14.05 -12.97 -1.60
CA LEU A 631 -14.92 -11.84 -1.34
C LEU A 631 -15.55 -11.34 -2.62
N TYR A 632 -16.85 -11.22 -2.63
CA TYR A 632 -17.63 -10.48 -3.62
C TYR A 632 -18.07 -9.16 -3.00
N ASP A 633 -17.92 -8.09 -3.76
CA ASP A 633 -18.27 -6.73 -3.34
C ASP A 633 -19.03 -5.98 -4.46
N ARG A 634 -19.07 -4.67 -4.37
CA ARG A 634 -19.74 -3.82 -5.36
C ARG A 634 -19.16 -3.99 -6.77
N THR A 635 -17.88 -4.27 -6.87
CA THR A 635 -17.23 -4.49 -8.18
C THR A 635 -17.66 -5.80 -8.87
N ASP A 636 -18.34 -6.68 -8.13
CA ASP A 636 -18.90 -7.94 -8.63
C ASP A 636 -20.43 -7.85 -8.87
N GLY A 637 -21.02 -6.69 -8.65
CA GLY A 637 -22.45 -6.45 -8.88
C GLY A 637 -23.32 -6.51 -7.64
N LEU A 638 -22.74 -6.35 -6.44
CA LEU A 638 -23.53 -6.16 -5.21
C LEU A 638 -23.84 -4.67 -4.99
N ASP A 639 -25.12 -4.30 -4.87
CA ASP A 639 -25.51 -2.92 -4.58
C ASP A 639 -25.14 -2.49 -3.16
N ASN A 640 -25.18 -3.43 -2.23
CA ASN A 640 -25.04 -3.14 -0.82
C ASN A 640 -24.13 -4.18 -0.15
N GLU A 641 -23.18 -3.72 0.63
CA GLU A 641 -22.28 -4.55 1.42
C GLU A 641 -22.75 -4.69 2.88
N HIS A 642 -23.79 -3.96 3.28
CA HIS A 642 -24.33 -3.97 4.64
C HIS A 642 -25.42 -5.04 4.82
N PHE A 643 -24.96 -6.28 4.90
CA PHE A 643 -25.83 -7.44 5.12
C PHE A 643 -26.35 -7.52 6.55
N ILE A 644 -27.57 -8.04 6.70
CA ILE A 644 -28.29 -8.08 7.96
C ILE A 644 -28.08 -9.41 8.68
N GLN A 645 -27.96 -9.35 9.99
CA GLN A 645 -27.75 -10.50 10.85
C GLN A 645 -28.86 -11.54 10.73
N SER A 646 -28.46 -12.80 10.54
CA SER A 646 -29.35 -13.97 10.42
C SER A 646 -30.33 -13.91 9.24
N SER A 647 -30.14 -12.98 8.31
CA SER A 647 -31.01 -12.80 7.15
C SER A 647 -30.48 -13.57 5.95
N SER A 648 -30.81 -14.83 5.87
CA SER A 648 -30.44 -15.72 4.77
C SER A 648 -31.52 -16.77 4.49
N TYR A 649 -31.57 -17.27 3.25
CA TYR A 649 -32.48 -18.33 2.85
C TYR A 649 -32.01 -19.02 1.56
N VAL A 650 -32.16 -20.33 1.49
CA VAL A 650 -31.94 -21.12 0.27
C VAL A 650 -33.29 -21.58 -0.30
N LEU A 651 -33.56 -21.19 -1.53
CA LEU A 651 -34.77 -21.62 -2.26
C LEU A 651 -34.60 -23.09 -2.73
N PRO A 652 -35.73 -23.81 -2.92
CA PRO A 652 -35.70 -25.20 -3.40
C PRO A 652 -35.00 -25.40 -4.76
N ASP A 653 -34.94 -24.39 -5.61
CA ASP A 653 -34.22 -24.42 -6.89
C ASP A 653 -32.70 -24.17 -6.74
N GLY A 654 -32.24 -23.98 -5.51
CA GLY A 654 -30.84 -23.77 -5.16
C GLY A 654 -30.39 -22.30 -5.22
N LYS A 655 -31.25 -21.35 -5.53
CA LYS A 655 -30.91 -19.92 -5.39
C LYS A 655 -30.78 -19.58 -3.91
N THR A 656 -29.76 -18.79 -3.62
CA THR A 656 -29.47 -18.31 -2.26
C THR A 656 -29.82 -16.83 -2.15
N LEU A 657 -30.40 -16.46 -1.02
CA LEU A 657 -30.82 -15.09 -0.71
C LEU A 657 -30.13 -14.62 0.55
N PHE A 658 -29.69 -13.35 0.53
CA PHE A 658 -29.20 -12.66 1.72
C PHE A 658 -29.86 -11.28 1.82
N GLY A 659 -30.36 -10.95 3.00
CA GLY A 659 -30.96 -9.64 3.27
C GLY A 659 -29.91 -8.60 3.61
N ALA A 660 -30.13 -7.41 3.10
CA ALA A 660 -29.28 -6.25 3.33
C ALA A 660 -30.14 -5.02 3.73
N THR A 661 -29.50 -3.88 3.87
CA THR A 661 -30.20 -2.62 4.13
C THR A 661 -30.98 -2.19 2.88
N ASN A 662 -32.30 -2.09 2.97
CA ASN A 662 -33.25 -1.67 1.93
C ASN A 662 -33.36 -2.57 0.68
N ASN A 663 -32.62 -3.67 0.61
CA ASN A 663 -32.66 -4.63 -0.49
C ASN A 663 -32.31 -6.05 -0.02
N PHE A 664 -32.38 -6.98 -0.93
CA PHE A 664 -31.80 -8.32 -0.75
C PHE A 664 -31.18 -8.80 -2.05
N VAL A 665 -30.17 -9.63 -1.91
CA VAL A 665 -29.42 -10.21 -3.03
C VAL A 665 -29.90 -11.62 -3.28
N VAL A 666 -30.11 -11.96 -4.56
CA VAL A 666 -30.44 -13.30 -5.04
C VAL A 666 -29.38 -13.75 -6.02
N PHE A 667 -28.87 -14.96 -5.84
CA PHE A 667 -27.94 -15.56 -6.80
C PHE A 667 -28.08 -17.07 -6.84
N ASN A 668 -27.57 -17.68 -7.91
CA ASN A 668 -27.55 -19.11 -8.05
C ASN A 668 -26.10 -19.65 -7.98
N PRO A 669 -25.68 -20.25 -6.87
CA PRO A 669 -24.32 -20.79 -6.71
C PRO A 669 -23.90 -21.76 -7.83
N ARG A 670 -24.85 -22.49 -8.43
CA ARG A 670 -24.57 -23.45 -9.52
C ARG A 670 -24.14 -22.78 -10.82
N ARG A 671 -24.58 -21.54 -11.06
CA ARG A 671 -24.23 -20.75 -12.26
C ARG A 671 -22.88 -20.07 -12.13
N MET A 672 -22.37 -19.88 -10.92
CA MET A 672 -21.05 -19.34 -10.68
C MET A 672 -19.97 -20.36 -11.07
N LYS A 673 -19.66 -20.40 -12.34
CA LYS A 673 -18.58 -21.22 -12.87
C LYS A 673 -17.26 -20.45 -12.71
N ALA A 674 -16.18 -21.19 -12.49
CA ALA A 674 -14.84 -20.66 -12.69
C ALA A 674 -14.73 -20.16 -14.14
N VAL A 675 -14.19 -18.97 -14.33
CA VAL A 675 -13.95 -18.43 -15.67
C VAL A 675 -12.97 -19.37 -16.38
N ALA A 676 -13.32 -19.79 -17.59
CA ALA A 676 -12.50 -20.72 -18.38
C ALA A 676 -11.16 -20.10 -18.87
N TYR A 677 -10.92 -18.84 -18.54
CA TYR A 677 -9.68 -18.10 -18.84
C TYR A 677 -8.65 -18.40 -17.75
N ASN A 678 -7.50 -18.92 -18.16
CA ASN A 678 -6.39 -19.19 -17.25
C ASN A 678 -5.42 -17.99 -17.30
N PRO A 679 -5.63 -17.00 -16.45
CA PRO A 679 -4.87 -15.75 -16.52
C PRO A 679 -3.42 -15.99 -16.10
N VAL A 680 -2.51 -15.36 -16.81
CA VAL A 680 -1.09 -15.33 -16.47
C VAL A 680 -0.83 -14.08 -15.62
N VAL A 681 -0.43 -14.28 -14.38
CA VAL A 681 -0.03 -13.15 -13.51
C VAL A 681 1.28 -12.58 -14.04
N LYS A 682 1.37 -11.26 -14.15
CA LYS A 682 2.60 -10.56 -14.54
C LYS A 682 2.95 -9.46 -13.54
N ILE A 683 4.24 -9.18 -13.41
CA ILE A 683 4.72 -7.98 -12.74
C ILE A 683 4.43 -6.80 -13.67
N THR A 684 3.67 -5.82 -13.19
CA THR A 684 3.21 -4.67 -13.99
C THR A 684 4.03 -3.41 -13.75
N ASP A 685 4.59 -3.27 -12.55
CA ASP A 685 5.50 -2.18 -12.21
C ASP A 685 6.42 -2.55 -11.03
N ILE A 686 7.61 -1.95 -10.99
CA ILE A 686 8.55 -2.08 -9.88
C ILE A 686 8.94 -0.68 -9.46
N LYS A 687 8.73 -0.35 -8.19
CA LYS A 687 9.05 0.97 -7.63
C LYS A 687 10.09 0.86 -6.54
N LEU A 688 11.07 1.72 -6.59
CA LEU A 688 12.12 1.85 -5.61
C LEU A 688 12.11 3.27 -5.06
N GLN A 689 11.98 3.45 -3.76
CA GLN A 689 11.85 4.78 -3.13
C GLN A 689 10.73 5.63 -3.78
N ASN A 690 9.59 5.01 -4.10
CA ASN A 690 8.44 5.58 -4.81
C ASN A 690 8.73 6.04 -6.26
N LYS A 691 9.88 5.72 -6.85
CA LYS A 691 10.19 5.97 -8.25
C LYS A 691 10.03 4.68 -9.05
N ALA A 692 9.28 4.73 -10.14
CA ALA A 692 9.13 3.59 -11.04
C ALA A 692 10.46 3.28 -11.74
N LEU A 693 10.85 2.01 -11.76
CA LEU A 693 11.98 1.51 -12.53
C LEU A 693 11.53 1.16 -13.96
N ASN A 694 12.49 0.99 -14.86
CA ASN A 694 12.18 0.40 -16.16
C ASN A 694 11.91 -1.10 -15.98
N THR A 695 10.63 -1.43 -15.77
CA THR A 695 10.18 -2.80 -15.44
C THR A 695 10.54 -3.80 -16.54
N ASP A 696 10.41 -3.43 -17.82
CA ASP A 696 10.75 -4.31 -18.94
C ASP A 696 12.24 -4.67 -18.97
N SER A 697 13.12 -3.74 -18.66
CA SER A 697 14.56 -4.01 -18.57
C SER A 697 14.87 -4.98 -17.43
N VAL A 698 14.23 -4.82 -16.28
CA VAL A 698 14.40 -5.70 -15.12
C VAL A 698 13.87 -7.10 -15.42
N LEU A 699 12.69 -7.20 -16.02
CA LEU A 699 12.07 -8.49 -16.34
C LEU A 699 12.78 -9.24 -17.48
N SER A 700 13.36 -8.51 -18.45
CA SER A 700 14.15 -9.13 -19.52
C SER A 700 15.43 -9.79 -19.00
N LEU A 701 16.01 -9.27 -17.94
CA LEU A 701 17.20 -9.80 -17.26
C LEU A 701 16.83 -10.83 -16.19
N ASN A 702 15.56 -10.89 -15.76
CA ASN A 702 15.08 -11.65 -14.61
C ASN A 702 15.87 -11.38 -13.31
N GLU A 703 16.53 -10.22 -13.22
CA GLU A 703 17.40 -9.86 -12.10
C GLU A 703 17.29 -8.37 -11.76
N LEU A 704 17.16 -8.08 -10.46
CA LEU A 704 17.12 -6.73 -9.90
C LEU A 704 18.24 -6.60 -8.86
N THR A 705 19.16 -5.69 -9.10
CA THR A 705 20.23 -5.39 -8.14
C THR A 705 19.91 -4.12 -7.36
N LEU A 706 19.90 -4.22 -6.04
CA LEU A 706 19.58 -3.13 -5.11
C LEU A 706 20.80 -2.78 -4.26
N GLY A 707 20.95 -1.51 -3.92
CA GLY A 707 21.84 -1.07 -2.85
C GLY A 707 21.23 -1.39 -1.47
N TYR A 708 22.04 -1.44 -0.46
CA TYR A 708 21.58 -1.70 0.92
C TYR A 708 20.60 -0.65 1.48
N ASP A 709 20.58 0.53 0.87
CA ASP A 709 19.75 1.68 1.29
C ASP A 709 18.55 1.93 0.34
N ASP A 710 18.40 1.10 -0.69
CA ASP A 710 17.33 1.18 -1.66
C ASP A 710 16.06 0.57 -1.09
N LYS A 711 15.28 1.37 -0.36
CA LYS A 711 14.01 0.98 0.30
C LYS A 711 13.03 2.16 0.37
N PRO A 712 11.71 1.93 0.38
CA PRO A 712 11.02 0.64 0.21
C PRO A 712 11.07 0.13 -1.25
N LEU A 713 11.02 -1.21 -1.41
CA LEU A 713 10.75 -1.87 -2.67
C LEU A 713 9.28 -2.22 -2.74
N VAL A 714 8.62 -1.80 -3.82
CA VAL A 714 7.22 -2.15 -4.12
C VAL A 714 7.19 -2.87 -5.46
N ILE A 715 6.65 -4.08 -5.48
CA ILE A 715 6.44 -4.87 -6.68
C ILE A 715 4.93 -4.94 -6.92
N GLU A 716 4.48 -4.37 -8.03
CA GLU A 716 3.10 -4.37 -8.46
C GLU A 716 2.89 -5.47 -9.49
N PHE A 717 1.78 -6.17 -9.41
CA PHE A 717 1.46 -7.27 -10.31
C PHE A 717 -0.03 -7.32 -10.61
N SER A 718 -0.39 -7.98 -11.70
CA SER A 718 -1.78 -8.22 -12.08
C SER A 718 -1.94 -9.55 -12.80
N SER A 719 -3.11 -10.13 -12.68
CA SER A 719 -3.57 -11.24 -13.50
C SER A 719 -4.30 -10.79 -14.77
N PHE A 720 -4.49 -9.49 -14.94
CA PHE A 720 -5.31 -8.91 -16.01
C PHE A 720 -6.74 -9.47 -16.08
N MET A 721 -7.25 -9.92 -14.93
CA MET A 721 -8.65 -10.24 -14.77
C MET A 721 -9.41 -8.97 -14.38
N PHE A 722 -10.40 -8.63 -15.16
CA PHE A 722 -11.26 -7.48 -14.94
C PHE A 722 -12.60 -7.89 -14.28
N SER A 723 -12.94 -9.18 -14.39
CA SER A 723 -14.13 -9.76 -13.76
C SER A 723 -13.77 -11.04 -13.04
N GLY A 724 -14.52 -11.34 -11.97
CA GLY A 724 -14.37 -12.57 -11.20
C GLY A 724 -13.24 -12.54 -10.18
N ILE A 725 -12.90 -13.70 -9.67
CA ILE A 725 -12.05 -13.90 -8.50
C ILE A 725 -10.59 -13.91 -8.91
N ASN A 726 -9.87 -12.90 -8.48
CA ASN A 726 -8.44 -12.79 -8.69
C ASN A 726 -7.68 -13.13 -7.40
N ILE A 727 -7.29 -14.39 -7.24
CA ILE A 727 -6.47 -14.82 -6.11
C ILE A 727 -5.01 -14.91 -6.56
N VAL A 728 -4.22 -13.93 -6.18
CA VAL A 728 -2.78 -13.92 -6.43
C VAL A 728 -2.04 -14.23 -5.13
N LYS A 729 -1.09 -15.13 -5.18
CA LYS A 729 -0.18 -15.45 -4.08
C LYS A 729 1.24 -15.05 -4.45
N TYR A 730 1.95 -14.46 -3.51
CA TYR A 730 3.35 -14.09 -3.70
C TYR A 730 4.22 -14.54 -2.53
N LYS A 731 5.52 -14.68 -2.79
CA LYS A 731 6.50 -15.07 -1.79
C LYS A 731 7.88 -14.53 -2.16
N MET A 732 8.56 -13.92 -1.20
CA MET A 732 9.98 -13.61 -1.29
C MET A 732 10.77 -14.76 -0.64
N GLU A 733 11.27 -15.69 -1.44
CA GLU A 733 12.15 -16.75 -0.92
C GLU A 733 13.43 -16.16 -0.35
N GLY A 734 13.81 -16.62 0.82
CA GLY A 734 14.89 -16.08 1.62
C GLY A 734 14.43 -15.11 2.71
N LEU A 735 13.15 -14.67 2.67
CA LEU A 735 12.54 -13.78 3.67
C LEU A 735 11.22 -14.34 4.22
N ASP A 736 10.28 -14.67 3.34
CA ASP A 736 8.94 -15.14 3.72
C ASP A 736 8.96 -16.63 4.03
N LYS A 737 8.30 -17.04 5.12
CA LYS A 737 8.15 -18.46 5.48
C LYS A 737 7.16 -19.17 4.56
N ASP A 738 5.99 -18.56 4.36
CA ASP A 738 4.88 -19.11 3.60
C ASP A 738 4.48 -18.17 2.45
N TRP A 739 3.56 -18.63 1.58
CA TRP A 739 2.97 -17.81 0.54
C TRP A 739 2.02 -16.78 1.15
N ASN A 740 2.20 -15.52 0.81
CA ASN A 740 1.31 -14.42 1.17
C ASN A 740 0.18 -14.33 0.15
N LEU A 741 -1.04 -14.07 0.62
CA LEU A 741 -2.17 -13.74 -0.23
C LEU A 741 -2.10 -12.24 -0.55
N ALA A 742 -2.22 -11.90 -1.83
CA ALA A 742 -2.32 -10.50 -2.23
C ALA A 742 -3.67 -9.91 -1.82
N ASP A 743 -3.66 -8.67 -1.41
CA ASP A 743 -4.87 -7.89 -1.19
C ASP A 743 -5.43 -7.33 -2.52
N LYS A 744 -6.51 -6.55 -2.45
CA LYS A 744 -7.12 -5.90 -3.64
C LYS A 744 -6.16 -4.97 -4.39
N THR A 745 -5.08 -4.53 -3.75
CA THR A 745 -4.10 -3.64 -4.38
C THR A 745 -3.06 -4.37 -5.21
N ASN A 746 -3.00 -5.70 -5.13
CA ASN A 746 -2.07 -6.55 -5.88
C ASN A 746 -0.64 -6.01 -5.87
N GLN A 747 -0.12 -5.74 -4.66
CA GLN A 747 1.24 -5.26 -4.47
C GLN A 747 1.94 -5.98 -3.32
N ALA A 748 3.22 -6.19 -3.48
CA ALA A 748 4.11 -6.68 -2.43
C ALA A 748 5.02 -5.52 -1.99
N ILE A 749 4.92 -5.14 -0.72
CA ILE A 749 5.69 -4.02 -0.15
C ILE A 749 6.72 -4.58 0.81
N TYR A 750 7.99 -4.33 0.51
CA TYR A 750 9.12 -4.68 1.38
C TYR A 750 9.79 -3.40 1.85
N SER A 751 9.45 -2.99 3.06
CA SER A 751 10.02 -1.79 3.68
C SER A 751 11.51 -1.91 3.94
N TYR A 752 12.00 -3.14 4.10
CA TYR A 752 13.41 -3.45 4.30
C TYR A 752 13.73 -4.86 3.81
N LEU A 753 14.77 -4.98 2.98
CA LEU A 753 15.38 -6.24 2.58
C LEU A 753 16.83 -6.25 3.10
N PRO A 754 17.20 -7.19 4.00
CA PRO A 754 18.60 -7.37 4.40
C PRO A 754 19.52 -7.64 3.19
N PRO A 755 20.81 -7.31 3.27
CA PRO A 755 21.76 -7.72 2.23
C PRO A 755 21.75 -9.24 2.02
N GLY A 756 21.59 -9.68 0.78
CA GLY A 756 21.46 -11.08 0.41
C GLY A 756 20.85 -11.27 -0.98
N THR A 757 20.63 -12.52 -1.34
CA THR A 757 19.99 -12.91 -2.60
C THR A 757 18.61 -13.50 -2.30
N TYR A 758 17.60 -13.01 -3.00
CA TYR A 758 16.20 -13.37 -2.85
C TYR A 758 15.60 -13.77 -4.18
N SER A 759 14.53 -14.56 -4.13
CA SER A 759 13.72 -14.89 -5.32
C SER A 759 12.28 -14.52 -5.06
N PHE A 760 11.79 -13.49 -5.75
CA PHE A 760 10.39 -13.10 -5.69
C PHE A 760 9.57 -13.99 -6.63
N LYS A 761 8.58 -14.66 -6.09
CA LYS A 761 7.69 -15.58 -6.80
C LYS A 761 6.26 -15.12 -6.72
N ILE A 762 5.56 -15.15 -7.84
CA ILE A 762 4.13 -14.88 -7.95
C ILE A 762 3.45 -16.04 -8.63
N LYS A 763 2.28 -16.39 -8.20
CA LYS A 763 1.41 -17.35 -8.88
C LYS A 763 -0.05 -16.98 -8.70
N GLN A 764 -0.85 -17.38 -9.64
CA GLN A 764 -2.30 -17.38 -9.48
C GLN A 764 -2.74 -18.67 -8.81
N ALA A 765 -3.71 -18.55 -7.94
CA ALA A 765 -4.48 -19.68 -7.45
C ALA A 765 -5.84 -19.67 -8.17
N ASP A 766 -6.31 -20.86 -8.53
CA ASP A 766 -7.67 -21.03 -9.04
C ASP A 766 -8.70 -20.85 -7.92
N ASP A 767 -9.97 -20.89 -8.25
CA ASP A 767 -11.09 -20.84 -7.29
C ASP A 767 -11.01 -21.91 -6.19
N LEU A 768 -10.27 -22.96 -6.44
CA LEU A 768 -10.08 -24.11 -5.55
C LEU A 768 -8.81 -23.96 -4.72
N GLY A 769 -8.00 -22.91 -4.97
CA GLY A 769 -6.72 -22.65 -4.31
C GLY A 769 -5.61 -23.61 -4.71
N ASP A 770 -5.86 -24.44 -5.73
CA ASP A 770 -4.85 -25.28 -6.34
C ASP A 770 -3.91 -24.42 -7.19
N ASN A 771 -2.64 -24.82 -7.28
CA ASN A 771 -1.61 -24.05 -7.97
C ASN A 771 -1.72 -24.29 -9.48
N SER A 772 -2.60 -23.59 -10.14
CA SER A 772 -2.87 -23.76 -11.57
C SER A 772 -2.06 -22.84 -12.46
N GLY A 773 -1.26 -21.93 -11.92
CA GLY A 773 -0.54 -20.93 -12.70
C GLY A 773 0.95 -21.14 -12.76
N GLU A 774 1.55 -20.70 -13.87
CA GLU A 774 3.00 -20.59 -14.03
C GLU A 774 3.58 -19.65 -12.97
N THR A 775 4.65 -20.07 -12.30
CA THR A 775 5.31 -19.24 -11.28
C THR A 775 6.28 -18.28 -11.96
N ILE A 776 6.06 -16.98 -11.83
CA ILE A 776 7.01 -15.97 -12.27
C ILE A 776 8.08 -15.79 -11.20
N LEU A 777 9.34 -15.77 -11.62
CA LEU A 777 10.51 -15.64 -10.79
C LEU A 777 11.27 -14.35 -11.13
N LEU A 778 11.50 -13.50 -10.15
CA LEU A 778 12.40 -12.36 -10.23
C LEU A 778 13.49 -12.52 -9.17
N LYS A 779 14.73 -12.63 -9.58
CA LYS A 779 15.88 -12.68 -8.69
C LYS A 779 16.22 -11.26 -8.20
N ILE A 780 16.39 -11.08 -6.90
CA ILE A 780 16.72 -9.79 -6.28
C ILE A 780 18.00 -9.96 -5.48
N GLU A 781 19.01 -9.18 -5.81
CA GLU A 781 20.27 -9.12 -5.09
C GLU A 781 20.40 -7.79 -4.36
N VAL A 782 20.47 -7.82 -3.05
CA VAL A 782 20.72 -6.64 -2.21
C VAL A 782 22.20 -6.62 -1.82
N LYS A 783 22.93 -5.63 -2.31
CA LYS A 783 24.37 -5.49 -2.06
C LYS A 783 24.65 -5.20 -0.59
N ASN A 784 25.77 -5.76 -0.11
CA ASN A 784 26.24 -5.44 1.22
C ASN A 784 26.67 -3.96 1.33
N PRO A 785 26.40 -3.29 2.47
CA PRO A 785 26.94 -1.97 2.73
C PRO A 785 28.48 -2.03 2.74
N PHE A 786 29.11 -0.94 2.31
CA PHE A 786 30.56 -0.88 2.16
C PHE A 786 31.31 -1.26 3.44
N TRP A 787 30.73 -0.98 4.62
CA TRP A 787 31.33 -1.35 5.92
C TRP A 787 31.25 -2.84 6.27
N ARG A 788 30.54 -3.67 5.50
CA ARG A 788 30.53 -5.15 5.59
C ARG A 788 31.35 -5.82 4.50
N THR A 789 32.08 -5.05 3.69
CA THR A 789 32.92 -5.60 2.63
C THR A 789 34.35 -5.91 3.14
N GLY A 790 34.99 -6.91 2.55
CA GLY A 790 36.34 -7.35 2.98
C GLY A 790 37.39 -6.24 2.90
N TRP A 791 37.30 -5.36 1.87
CA TRP A 791 38.22 -4.25 1.75
C TRP A 791 38.10 -3.22 2.89
N PHE A 792 36.86 -2.99 3.40
CA PHE A 792 36.62 -2.10 4.54
C PHE A 792 37.21 -2.64 5.83
N TYR A 793 37.04 -3.94 6.10
CA TYR A 793 37.70 -4.57 7.24
C TYR A 793 39.23 -4.55 7.10
N SER A 794 39.75 -4.75 5.87
CA SER A 794 41.20 -4.61 5.61
C SER A 794 41.71 -3.19 5.89
N LEU A 795 40.93 -2.18 5.49
CA LEU A 795 41.24 -0.78 5.76
C LEU A 795 41.20 -0.48 7.28
N LEU A 796 40.20 -1.02 7.98
CA LEU A 796 40.11 -0.87 9.43
C LEU A 796 41.26 -1.53 10.17
N VAL A 797 41.65 -2.71 9.72
CA VAL A 797 42.87 -3.39 10.23
C VAL A 797 44.12 -2.55 9.98
N LEU A 798 44.28 -2.01 8.75
CA LEU A 798 45.41 -1.11 8.44
C LEU A 798 45.37 0.15 9.29
N LEU A 799 44.23 0.71 9.55
CA LEU A 799 44.08 1.89 10.40
C LEU A 799 44.46 1.57 11.85
N VAL A 800 44.03 0.41 12.38
CA VAL A 800 44.43 -0.05 13.70
C VAL A 800 45.96 -0.25 13.77
N PHE A 801 46.56 -0.90 12.75
CA PHE A 801 48.02 -1.03 12.67
C PHE A 801 48.69 0.32 12.56
N GLY A 802 48.17 1.26 11.80
CA GLY A 802 48.66 2.64 11.71
C GLY A 802 48.66 3.36 13.05
N ILE A 803 47.57 3.24 13.81
CA ILE A 803 47.45 3.82 15.16
C ILE A 803 48.43 3.17 16.12
N LEU A 804 48.56 1.84 16.11
CA LEU A 804 49.50 1.12 16.96
C LEU A 804 50.93 1.52 16.63
N PHE A 805 51.29 1.62 15.33
CA PHE A 805 52.58 2.08 14.87
C PHE A 805 52.86 3.53 15.30
N TRP A 806 51.89 4.41 15.18
CA TRP A 806 51.98 5.81 15.62
C TRP A 806 52.18 5.89 17.15
N LEU A 807 51.43 5.13 17.94
CA LEU A 807 51.55 5.07 19.40
C LEU A 807 52.93 4.53 19.83
N ASP A 808 53.42 3.51 19.12
CA ASP A 808 54.78 2.95 19.42
C ASP A 808 55.85 3.94 19.07
N ARG A 809 55.75 4.64 17.94
CA ARG A 809 56.67 5.71 17.54
C ARG A 809 56.68 6.88 18.53
N GLU A 810 55.52 7.29 19.04
CA GLU A 810 55.42 8.33 20.05
C GLU A 810 56.01 7.87 21.39
N ARG A 811 55.80 6.62 21.76
CA ARG A 811 56.43 6.01 22.95
C ARG A 811 57.94 5.98 22.86
N LEU A 812 58.50 5.65 21.69
CA LEU A 812 59.94 5.67 21.43
C LEU A 812 60.49 7.09 21.48
N ALA A 813 59.77 8.08 20.91
CA ALA A 813 60.17 9.47 20.95
C ALA A 813 60.23 10.04 22.37
N ARG A 814 59.25 9.71 23.22
CA ARG A 814 59.26 10.11 24.64
C ARG A 814 60.41 9.49 25.42
N LYS A 815 60.78 8.22 25.19
CA LYS A 815 61.93 7.57 25.81
C LYS A 815 63.23 8.24 25.40
N ALA A 816 63.37 8.59 24.12
CA ALA A 816 64.57 9.29 23.62
C ALA A 816 64.77 10.69 24.22
N ALA A 817 63.64 11.45 24.38
CA ALA A 817 63.65 12.76 25.00
C ALA A 817 64.08 12.70 26.46
N VAL A 818 63.60 11.71 27.24
CA VAL A 818 64.00 11.53 28.64
C VAL A 818 65.50 11.12 28.75
N GLN A 819 66.00 10.26 27.86
CA GLN A 819 67.42 9.93 27.84
C GLN A 819 68.29 11.14 27.52
N LYS A 820 67.92 11.96 26.53
CA LYS A 820 68.67 13.19 26.19
C LYS A 820 68.73 14.16 27.36
N MET A 821 67.66 14.39 28.07
CA MET A 821 67.61 15.28 29.24
C MET A 821 68.52 14.77 30.37
N ARG A 822 68.53 13.46 30.62
CA ARG A 822 69.49 12.87 31.60
C ARG A 822 70.97 13.06 31.25
N SER A 823 71.26 12.97 29.95
CA SER A 823 72.60 13.22 29.45
C SER A 823 73.03 14.68 29.67
N GLU A 824 72.16 15.64 29.32
CA GLU A 824 72.47 17.08 29.51
C GLU A 824 72.73 17.45 30.97
N ILE A 825 72.00 16.88 31.90
CA ILE A 825 72.14 17.12 33.33
C ILE A 825 73.49 16.46 33.85
N ALA A 826 73.83 15.30 33.33
CA ALA A 826 75.10 14.65 33.67
C ALA A 826 76.32 15.45 33.19
N ASP A 827 76.23 16.06 32.01
CA ASP A 827 77.26 16.93 31.46
C ASP A 827 77.41 18.24 32.28
N ASP A 828 76.35 18.89 32.66
CA ASP A 828 76.32 20.05 33.60
C ASP A 828 76.96 19.69 34.93
N LEU A 829 76.72 18.52 35.48
CA LEU A 829 77.31 18.06 36.73
C LEU A 829 78.83 17.87 36.61
N HIS A 830 79.24 17.23 35.53
CA HIS A 830 80.64 16.99 35.23
C HIS A 830 81.45 18.30 35.10
N GLU A 831 80.89 19.32 34.48
CA GLU A 831 81.50 20.64 34.28
C GLU A 831 81.66 21.40 35.61
N GLU A 832 80.54 21.45 36.46
CA GLU A 832 80.65 22.14 37.77
C GLU A 832 81.56 21.42 38.73
N VAL A 833 81.64 20.09 38.77
CA VAL A 833 82.50 19.30 39.62
C VAL A 833 83.98 19.45 39.20
N ASN A 834 84.26 19.36 37.93
CA ASN A 834 85.60 19.52 37.42
C ASN A 834 86.17 20.92 37.68
N THR A 835 85.36 21.97 37.52
CA THR A 835 85.81 23.33 37.77
C THR A 835 86.14 23.55 39.25
N ALA A 836 85.34 22.99 40.14
CA ALA A 836 85.64 23.12 41.59
C ALA A 836 86.80 22.28 42.00
N LEU A 837 86.97 21.05 41.50
CA LEU A 837 88.13 20.19 41.77
C LEU A 837 89.43 20.86 41.26
N ASN A 838 89.34 21.43 40.05
CA ASN A 838 90.51 22.14 39.51
C ASN A 838 90.98 23.33 40.41
N ASN A 839 89.97 24.11 40.87
CA ASN A 839 90.27 25.19 41.78
C ASN A 839 90.79 24.73 43.16
N ILE A 840 90.30 23.59 43.67
CA ILE A 840 90.84 22.98 44.89
C ILE A 840 92.26 22.52 44.70
N ASN A 841 92.54 21.87 43.53
CA ASN A 841 93.89 21.45 43.15
C ASN A 841 94.84 22.62 43.05
N ILE A 842 94.46 23.72 42.41
CA ILE A 842 95.27 24.93 42.32
C ILE A 842 95.58 25.47 43.73
N LEU A 843 94.59 25.65 44.59
CA LEU A 843 94.71 26.10 45.95
C LEU A 843 95.58 25.12 46.77
N SER A 844 95.45 23.82 46.55
CA SER A 844 96.27 22.80 47.23
C SER A 844 97.76 22.90 46.81
N GLU A 845 98.00 23.14 45.52
CA GLU A 845 99.36 23.34 45.04
C GLU A 845 99.93 24.64 45.55
N MET A 846 99.14 25.73 45.61
CA MET A 846 99.53 27.00 46.23
C MET A 846 99.84 26.86 47.73
N ALA A 847 98.99 26.12 48.44
CA ALA A 847 99.26 25.79 49.85
C ALA A 847 100.53 25.05 50.07
N ARG A 848 100.79 24.04 49.19
CA ARG A 848 102.07 23.28 49.25
C ARG A 848 103.29 24.12 48.96
N LEU A 849 103.18 24.95 47.91
CA LEU A 849 104.34 25.81 47.52
C LEU A 849 104.71 26.85 48.57
N LYS A 850 103.68 27.29 49.34
CA LYS A 850 103.86 28.35 50.42
C LYS A 850 104.02 27.77 51.81
N ALA A 851 103.97 26.43 52.04
CA ALA A 851 104.07 25.83 53.35
C ALA A 851 105.33 26.19 54.15
N ASP A 852 106.49 26.19 53.46
CA ASP A 852 107.81 26.46 54.10
C ASP A 852 108.23 27.96 54.11
N THR A 853 107.74 28.76 53.17
CA THR A 853 108.10 30.11 52.97
C THR A 853 107.20 31.20 53.60
N GLU A 854 105.85 30.88 53.60
CA GLU A 854 104.83 31.76 54.14
C GLU A 854 103.68 30.93 54.79
N PRO A 855 103.90 30.36 56.00
CA PRO A 855 102.95 29.38 56.63
C PRO A 855 101.53 29.89 56.86
N GLU A 856 101.40 31.22 57.19
CA GLU A 856 100.09 31.81 57.40
C GLU A 856 99.30 31.84 56.12
N LYS A 857 99.86 32.10 54.97
CA LYS A 857 99.20 32.03 53.67
C LYS A 857 98.82 30.65 53.25
N SER A 858 99.67 29.70 53.57
CA SER A 858 99.38 28.25 53.31
C SER A 858 98.18 27.86 54.13
N LYS A 859 98.05 28.29 55.37
CA LYS A 859 96.91 28.02 56.20
C LYS A 859 95.58 28.64 55.63
N GLU A 860 95.75 29.86 55.12
CA GLU A 860 94.59 30.57 54.45
C GLU A 860 94.12 29.77 53.17
N PHE A 861 95.10 29.25 52.39
CA PHE A 861 94.70 28.38 51.21
C PHE A 861 94.11 27.05 51.67
N ILE A 862 94.51 26.45 52.75
CA ILE A 862 93.95 25.25 53.33
C ILE A 862 92.49 25.52 53.81
N GLU A 863 92.28 26.70 54.48
CA GLU A 863 90.92 27.11 54.83
C GLU A 863 89.98 27.37 53.65
N GLN A 864 90.59 27.96 52.59
CA GLN A 864 89.89 28.13 51.28
C GLN A 864 89.50 26.82 50.63
N ILE A 865 90.41 25.84 50.65
CA ILE A 865 90.22 24.48 50.17
C ILE A 865 89.06 23.83 50.95
N HIS A 866 89.09 23.91 52.29
CA HIS A 866 88.10 23.37 53.16
C HIS A 866 86.72 23.99 52.88
N ALA A 867 86.70 25.34 52.78
CA ALA A 867 85.43 26.01 52.42
C ALA A 867 84.85 25.69 51.06
N LYS A 868 85.71 25.61 50.02
CA LYS A 868 85.32 25.24 48.66
C LYS A 868 84.85 23.76 48.56
N SER A 869 85.58 22.86 49.24
CA SER A 869 85.16 21.46 49.27
C SER A 869 83.81 21.25 49.96
N HIS A 870 83.60 21.92 51.07
CA HIS A 870 82.37 21.88 51.81
C HIS A 870 81.15 22.46 51.00
N ASN A 871 81.40 23.59 50.32
CA ASN A 871 80.36 24.19 49.42
C ASN A 871 80.04 23.26 48.22
N MET A 872 81.04 22.56 47.73
CA MET A 872 80.79 21.59 46.61
C MET A 872 79.97 20.39 47.02
N ILE A 873 80.20 19.85 48.20
CA ILE A 873 79.38 18.74 48.75
C ILE A 873 77.89 19.14 48.86
N ILE A 874 77.67 20.36 49.35
CA ILE A 874 76.29 20.87 49.46
C ILE A 874 75.66 21.12 48.10
N ALA A 875 76.47 21.62 47.13
CA ALA A 875 75.90 21.86 45.77
C ALA A 875 75.62 20.55 45.07
N MET A 876 76.43 19.50 45.24
CA MET A 876 76.17 18.17 44.72
C MET A 876 74.93 17.53 45.36
N ASP A 877 74.71 17.66 46.69
CA ASP A 877 73.58 17.16 47.40
C ASP A 877 72.26 17.81 46.92
N ASP A 878 72.24 19.12 46.74
CA ASP A 878 71.14 19.86 46.16
C ASP A 878 70.76 19.43 44.74
N MET A 879 71.84 19.15 43.93
CA MET A 879 71.64 18.76 42.56
C MET A 879 71.09 17.31 42.46
N LEU A 880 71.65 16.37 43.22
CA LEU A 880 71.23 14.99 43.31
C LEU A 880 69.80 14.95 43.81
N TRP A 881 69.43 15.79 44.79
CA TRP A 881 68.05 15.91 45.28
C TRP A 881 67.09 16.38 44.20
N SER A 882 67.53 17.35 43.35
CA SER A 882 66.69 17.89 42.29
C SER A 882 66.44 16.93 41.12
N ILE A 883 67.29 15.94 40.91
CA ILE A 883 67.22 14.93 39.84
C ILE A 883 66.35 13.71 40.22
N SER A 884 66.17 13.47 41.54
CA SER A 884 65.42 12.28 41.99
C SER A 884 63.92 12.38 41.65
N PRO A 885 63.31 11.37 40.96
CA PRO A 885 61.88 11.37 40.64
C PRO A 885 60.98 11.38 41.86
N GLU A 886 61.54 10.94 43.01
CA GLU A 886 60.75 10.91 44.28
C GLU A 886 60.48 12.30 44.80
N ASN A 887 61.18 13.35 44.31
CA ASN A 887 61.05 14.73 44.71
C ASN A 887 60.21 15.58 43.70
N ASP A 888 59.46 14.97 42.85
CA ASP A 888 58.67 15.62 41.75
C ASP A 888 57.45 16.41 42.16
N SER A 889 57.40 16.91 43.42
CA SER A 889 56.32 17.78 43.90
C SER A 889 56.84 19.09 44.44
N MET A 890 56.09 20.16 44.25
CA MET A 890 56.39 21.46 44.84
C MET A 890 56.36 21.40 46.39
N GLU A 891 55.55 20.54 46.95
CA GLU A 891 55.46 20.30 48.40
C GLU A 891 56.81 19.84 48.95
N LYS A 892 57.48 18.92 48.26
CA LYS A 892 58.85 18.51 48.69
C LYS A 892 59.90 19.59 48.47
N THR A 893 59.76 20.41 47.43
CA THR A 893 60.64 21.58 47.21
C THR A 893 60.47 22.59 48.35
N ILE A 894 59.28 22.84 48.81
CA ILE A 894 59.00 23.70 49.95
C ILE A 894 59.54 23.10 51.24
N SER A 895 59.36 21.78 51.43
CA SER A 895 59.91 21.10 52.58
C SER A 895 61.47 21.22 52.65
N ARG A 896 62.14 21.03 51.52
CA ARG A 896 63.63 21.22 51.40
C ARG A 896 64.06 22.69 51.69
N LEU A 897 63.22 23.64 51.23
CA LEU A 897 63.44 25.08 51.53
C LEU A 897 63.26 25.39 52.99
N LYS A 898 62.31 24.80 53.70
CA LYS A 898 62.12 24.92 55.15
C LYS A 898 63.34 24.37 55.90
N GLU A 899 63.81 23.20 55.53
CA GLU A 899 65.03 22.62 56.10
C GLU A 899 66.24 23.61 55.97
N TYR A 900 66.34 24.19 54.77
CA TYR A 900 67.42 25.18 54.51
C TYR A 900 67.26 26.45 55.35
N ILE A 901 66.01 26.97 55.49
CA ILE A 901 65.73 28.12 56.34
C ILE A 901 66.07 27.82 57.81
N GLU A 902 65.70 26.69 58.36
CA GLU A 902 66.02 26.29 59.72
C GLU A 902 67.54 26.20 59.96
N ALA A 903 68.26 25.67 58.97
CA ALA A 903 69.71 25.62 59.02
C ALA A 903 70.39 27.04 59.02
N LEU A 904 69.83 28.00 58.33
CA LEU A 904 70.26 29.41 58.32
C LEU A 904 69.92 30.12 59.63
N LYS A 905 68.76 29.95 60.22
CA LYS A 905 68.31 30.45 61.50
C LYS A 905 69.32 30.06 62.60
N ASN A 906 69.70 28.79 62.60
CA ASN A 906 70.66 28.26 63.56
C ASN A 906 72.05 28.80 63.42
N ARG A 907 72.47 29.26 62.21
CA ARG A 907 73.85 29.79 61.96
C ARG A 907 73.96 31.33 62.12
N HIS A 908 72.87 32.07 61.84
CA HIS A 908 72.97 33.54 61.73
C HIS A 908 72.11 34.33 62.66
N ALA A 909 71.38 33.67 63.59
CA ALA A 909 70.53 34.35 64.61
C ALA A 909 69.53 35.38 64.00
N VAL A 910 68.96 35.05 62.85
CA VAL A 910 67.98 35.80 62.07
C VAL A 910 66.60 35.14 62.15
N GLN A 911 65.52 35.91 62.25
CA GLN A 911 64.13 35.37 62.14
C GLN A 911 63.71 35.40 60.69
N ILE A 912 63.30 34.23 60.11
CA ILE A 912 62.83 34.08 58.76
C ILE A 912 61.46 33.38 58.84
N ASP A 913 60.44 34.07 58.42
CA ASP A 913 59.11 33.51 58.39
C ASP A 913 58.71 33.16 56.94
N LEU A 914 58.23 31.95 56.71
CA LEU A 914 57.87 31.44 55.40
C LEU A 914 56.32 31.18 55.32
N LEU A 915 55.65 31.99 54.51
CA LEU A 915 54.24 31.81 54.18
C LEU A 915 54.13 31.24 52.77
N VAL A 916 53.39 30.16 52.62
CA VAL A 916 53.19 29.47 51.30
C VAL A 916 51.70 29.24 51.05
N ASP A 917 51.18 29.70 49.92
CA ASP A 917 49.84 29.47 49.51
C ASP A 917 49.60 27.97 49.22
N GLU A 918 48.44 27.42 49.59
CA GLU A 918 48.07 26.03 49.37
C GLU A 918 48.12 25.66 47.88
N LYS A 919 47.79 26.57 46.98
CA LYS A 919 47.85 26.38 45.54
C LYS A 919 49.25 26.12 45.02
N VAL A 920 50.26 26.60 45.68
CA VAL A 920 51.68 26.39 45.33
C VAL A 920 52.11 24.95 45.64
N LYS A 921 51.61 24.40 46.71
CA LYS A 921 51.98 23.04 47.16
C LYS A 921 51.52 21.96 46.17
N SER A 922 50.37 22.16 45.48
CA SER A 922 49.81 21.24 44.55
C SER A 922 50.42 21.25 43.13
N LEU A 923 51.40 22.17 42.88
CA LEU A 923 52.04 22.29 41.57
C LEU A 923 52.99 21.14 41.30
N GLN A 924 52.87 20.58 40.08
CA GLN A 924 53.84 19.62 39.56
C GLN A 924 54.80 20.35 38.65
N LEU A 925 56.06 20.43 39.02
CA LEU A 925 57.12 21.03 38.23
C LEU A 925 57.98 19.98 37.57
N ASN A 926 58.35 20.22 36.31
CA ASN A 926 59.36 19.35 35.67
C ASN A 926 60.73 19.51 36.35
N MET A 927 61.63 18.58 36.12
CA MET A 927 62.94 18.54 36.77
C MET A 927 63.75 19.87 36.62
N LYS A 928 63.71 20.49 35.46
CA LYS A 928 64.39 21.75 35.19
C LYS A 928 63.80 22.91 35.98
N GLN A 929 62.46 23.04 35.91
CA GLN A 929 61.72 24.10 36.65
C GLN A 929 61.97 24.00 38.17
N ARG A 930 61.98 22.80 38.70
CA ARG A 930 62.17 22.52 40.11
C ARG A 930 63.56 22.94 40.57
N LYS A 931 64.64 22.57 39.78
CA LYS A 931 66.05 23.04 39.99
C LYS A 931 66.08 24.55 40.02
N ASP A 932 65.48 25.20 39.01
CA ASP A 932 65.52 26.67 38.90
C ASP A 932 64.80 27.36 40.04
N VAL A 933 63.61 26.89 40.39
CA VAL A 933 62.82 27.46 41.50
C VAL A 933 63.51 27.31 42.82
N PHE A 934 64.08 26.14 43.12
CA PHE A 934 64.83 25.94 44.37
C PHE A 934 66.13 26.78 44.42
N TRP A 935 66.83 26.90 43.32
CA TRP A 935 68.01 27.73 43.21
C TRP A 935 67.68 29.20 43.48
N PHE A 936 66.66 29.75 42.87
CA PHE A 936 66.28 31.15 43.10
C PHE A 936 65.80 31.42 44.52
N PHE A 937 65.02 30.51 45.14
CA PHE A 937 64.54 30.72 46.51
C PHE A 937 65.71 30.66 47.49
N LYS A 938 66.57 29.65 47.37
CA LYS A 938 67.73 29.51 48.21
C LYS A 938 68.74 30.68 48.05
N GLY A 939 68.98 31.07 46.81
CA GLY A 939 69.87 32.17 46.49
C GLY A 939 69.43 33.52 47.03
N GLY A 940 68.15 33.80 46.90
CA GLY A 940 67.54 35.03 47.46
C GLY A 940 67.70 35.11 48.95
N ILE A 941 67.33 34.07 49.68
CA ILE A 941 67.44 34.03 51.16
C ILE A 941 68.89 34.14 51.61
N THR A 942 69.76 33.39 51.02
CA THR A 942 71.21 33.41 51.37
C THR A 942 71.77 34.79 51.20
N THR A 943 71.34 35.47 50.17
CA THR A 943 71.90 36.79 49.85
C THR A 943 71.51 37.83 50.88
N VAL A 944 70.21 37.83 51.25
CA VAL A 944 69.70 38.78 52.27
C VAL A 944 70.33 38.55 53.62
N VAL A 945 70.47 37.30 54.04
CA VAL A 945 71.12 36.93 55.31
C VAL A 945 72.59 37.32 55.34
N ARG A 946 73.32 37.12 54.27
CA ARG A 946 74.73 37.49 54.19
C ARG A 946 74.95 39.02 54.12
N SER A 947 73.98 39.74 53.61
CA SER A 947 74.03 41.22 53.57
C SER A 947 73.75 41.89 54.89
N GLY A 948 73.48 41.12 55.94
CA GLY A 948 73.22 41.67 57.28
C GLY A 948 71.74 42.09 57.40
N GLY A 949 70.88 41.57 56.58
CA GLY A 949 69.48 41.82 56.69
C GLY A 949 68.88 41.29 58.03
N GLY A 950 68.01 42.06 58.64
CA GLY A 950 67.27 41.66 59.86
C GLY A 950 66.23 40.66 59.66
N ASP A 951 65.18 40.67 60.35
CA ASP A 951 64.01 39.78 60.22
C ASP A 951 63.46 39.80 58.77
N CYS A 952 63.18 38.63 58.29
CA CYS A 952 62.84 38.43 56.87
C CYS A 952 61.47 37.64 56.72
N LEU A 953 60.55 38.15 55.91
CA LEU A 953 59.32 37.51 55.60
C LEU A 953 59.32 37.05 54.15
N ILE A 954 59.05 35.80 53.97
CA ILE A 954 58.99 35.14 52.64
C ILE A 954 57.54 34.74 52.36
N HIS A 955 57.02 35.17 51.22
CA HIS A 955 55.70 34.78 50.78
C HIS A 955 55.77 34.20 49.38
N ILE A 956 55.26 33.01 49.23
CA ILE A 956 55.19 32.28 47.95
C ILE A 956 53.72 32.08 47.59
N THR A 957 53.31 32.72 46.47
CA THR A 957 51.96 32.63 45.94
C THR A 957 51.97 32.11 44.53
N TYR A 958 50.80 31.66 44.03
CA TYR A 958 50.57 31.27 42.66
C TYR A 958 49.52 32.14 42.02
N GLU A 959 49.91 32.97 41.07
CA GLU A 959 49.04 33.94 40.40
C GLU A 959 49.29 33.91 38.86
N LYS A 960 48.16 33.87 38.08
CA LYS A 960 48.24 33.96 36.61
C LYS A 960 49.24 33.06 35.95
N SER A 961 49.29 31.78 36.33
CA SER A 961 50.29 30.77 35.84
C SER A 961 51.71 31.07 36.20
N ASN A 962 51.98 31.89 37.20
CA ASN A 962 53.35 32.17 37.69
C ASN A 962 53.43 31.84 39.19
N ILE A 963 54.59 31.37 39.61
CA ILE A 963 55.01 31.34 40.99
C ILE A 963 55.57 32.73 41.30
N VAL A 964 55.01 33.39 42.28
CA VAL A 964 55.49 34.69 42.75
C VAL A 964 56.11 34.52 44.12
N TYR A 965 57.41 34.78 44.18
CA TYR A 965 58.20 34.71 45.39
C TYR A 965 58.52 36.12 45.85
N THR A 966 58.01 36.50 47.03
CA THR A 966 58.23 37.78 47.63
C THR A 966 59.07 37.60 48.86
N LEU A 967 60.15 38.35 48.93
CA LEU A 967 61.07 38.35 50.05
C LEU A 967 61.13 39.83 50.60
N GLU A 968 60.65 39.99 51.76
CA GLU A 968 60.57 41.31 52.47
C GLU A 968 61.51 41.28 53.67
N PHE A 969 62.36 42.29 53.76
CA PHE A 969 63.33 42.45 54.90
C PHE A 969 63.56 43.94 55.27
N ASP A 970 64.02 44.18 56.50
CA ASP A 970 64.34 45.52 57.03
C ASP A 970 65.65 46.06 56.46
N THR A 971 65.64 47.27 55.90
CA THR A 971 66.82 47.89 55.27
C THR A 971 67.71 48.65 56.23
N THR A 972 67.30 48.81 57.48
CA THR A 972 68.06 49.65 58.52
C THR A 972 69.45 49.06 58.88
N TYR A 973 69.64 47.78 58.67
CA TYR A 973 70.85 47.00 58.99
C TYR A 973 71.57 46.39 57.74
N THR A 974 71.12 46.67 56.56
CA THR A 974 71.60 45.98 55.36
C THR A 974 72.63 46.77 54.57
N ASN A 975 73.68 46.16 54.17
CA ASN A 975 74.72 46.80 53.34
C ASN A 975 74.28 46.89 51.91
N MET A 976 73.66 48.01 51.49
CA MET A 976 73.09 48.25 50.17
C MET A 976 74.07 48.13 49.01
N GLN A 977 75.38 48.37 49.29
CA GLN A 977 76.37 48.20 48.25
C GLN A 977 76.56 46.75 47.82
N GLN A 978 76.44 45.80 48.76
CA GLN A 978 76.51 44.38 48.46
C GLN A 978 75.28 43.89 47.70
N LEU A 979 74.16 44.46 48.01
CA LEU A 979 72.91 44.14 47.35
C LEU A 979 72.81 44.63 45.88
N ASN A 980 73.38 45.86 45.63
CA ASN A 980 73.41 46.41 44.30
C ASN A 980 74.46 45.64 43.41
N ASN A 981 75.48 45.12 43.96
CA ASN A 981 76.48 44.25 43.23
C ASN A 981 75.84 42.95 42.79
N LEU A 982 74.84 42.47 43.45
CA LEU A 982 74.07 41.24 43.01
C LEU A 982 73.26 41.49 41.76
N ARG A 983 72.69 42.70 41.60
CA ARG A 983 71.92 43.06 40.38
C ARG A 983 72.83 43.04 39.13
N GLN A 984 74.13 43.21 39.25
CA GLN A 984 75.10 43.28 38.17
C GLN A 984 75.78 41.95 37.86
N ARG A 985 75.54 40.88 38.62
CA ARG A 985 76.17 39.59 38.36
C ARG A 985 75.56 38.95 37.10
N GLN A 986 76.43 38.78 36.14
CA GLN A 986 76.06 38.21 34.83
C GLN A 986 75.39 36.81 34.89
N GLU A 987 75.75 36.01 35.89
CA GLU A 987 75.20 34.71 36.19
C GLU A 987 73.70 34.72 36.56
N LEU A 988 73.31 35.72 37.41
CA LEU A 988 71.92 35.94 37.81
C LEU A 988 71.03 36.33 36.60
N THR A 989 71.54 37.22 35.77
CA THR A 989 70.90 37.69 34.55
C THR A 989 70.72 36.54 33.54
N GLN A 990 71.74 35.71 33.37
CA GLN A 990 71.58 34.51 32.45
C GLN A 990 70.57 33.50 32.97
N LYS A 991 70.57 33.19 34.29
CA LYS A 991 69.62 32.25 34.88
C LYS A 991 68.19 32.80 34.87
N LEU A 992 67.99 34.11 35.12
CA LEU A 992 66.68 34.76 34.98
C LEU A 992 66.14 34.67 33.55
N THR A 993 67.02 34.87 32.55
CA THR A 993 66.62 34.77 31.13
C THR A 993 66.31 33.31 30.73
N ALA A 994 67.11 32.35 31.18
CA ALA A 994 66.99 30.95 30.89
C ALA A 994 65.68 30.35 31.50
N ALA A 995 65.22 30.88 32.63
CA ALA A 995 63.96 30.51 33.30
C ALA A 995 62.79 31.40 32.92
N ASN A 996 62.92 32.36 32.02
CA ASN A 996 61.93 33.39 31.74
C ASN A 996 61.39 34.10 33.00
N ALA A 997 62.24 34.18 34.05
CA ALA A 997 61.90 34.76 35.34
C ALA A 997 62.14 36.24 35.36
N ARG A 998 61.33 36.98 36.08
CA ARG A 998 61.44 38.44 36.24
C ARG A 998 61.70 38.81 37.71
N LEU A 999 62.71 39.54 38.00
CA LEU A 999 63.08 40.08 39.33
C LEU A 999 62.80 41.60 39.40
N GLU A 1000 61.91 41.99 40.30
CA GLU A 1000 61.65 43.41 40.63
C GLU A 1000 62.11 43.66 42.05
N VAL A 1001 62.76 44.80 42.29
CA VAL A 1001 63.13 45.27 43.66
C VAL A 1001 62.45 46.56 43.94
N LYS A 1002 61.66 46.58 45.03
CA LYS A 1002 60.93 47.76 45.51
C LYS A 1002 61.50 48.20 46.81
N GLU A 1003 62.07 49.40 46.84
CA GLU A 1003 62.61 49.99 48.01
C GLU A 1003 61.65 50.96 48.69
N LEU A 1004 61.28 50.65 49.94
CA LEU A 1004 60.48 51.51 50.81
C LEU A 1004 61.32 52.15 51.95
N LYS A 1005 60.87 53.20 52.59
CA LYS A 1005 61.70 53.95 53.57
C LYS A 1005 62.32 53.09 54.66
N THR A 1006 61.75 51.97 55.02
CA THR A 1006 62.25 51.12 56.12
C THR A 1006 62.39 49.61 55.68
N LYS A 1007 61.89 49.23 54.50
CA LYS A 1007 61.88 47.85 54.04
C LYS A 1007 62.28 47.76 52.57
N THR A 1008 62.88 46.69 52.20
CA THR A 1008 63.13 46.30 50.82
C THR A 1008 62.43 45.02 50.48
N ILE A 1009 61.76 44.99 49.31
CA ILE A 1009 60.99 43.86 48.84
C ILE A 1009 61.56 43.37 47.52
N PHE A 1010 61.99 42.11 47.48
CA PHE A 1010 62.28 41.36 46.24
C PHE A 1010 61.08 40.63 45.77
N LEU A 1011 60.68 40.88 44.58
CA LEU A 1011 59.56 40.18 43.93
C LEU A 1011 60.10 39.41 42.72
N LEU A 1012 60.17 38.14 42.83
CA LEU A 1012 60.57 37.23 41.73
C LEU A 1012 59.34 36.52 41.17
N THR A 1013 59.10 36.67 39.86
CA THR A 1013 58.00 36.03 39.16
C THR A 1013 58.61 34.96 38.22
N ILE A 1014 58.21 33.70 38.41
CA ILE A 1014 58.68 32.54 37.62
C ILE A 1014 57.46 31.96 36.90
N PRO A 1015 57.42 31.94 35.54
CA PRO A 1015 56.36 31.32 34.83
C PRO A 1015 56.39 29.77 34.93
N VAL A 1016 55.23 29.22 35.27
CA VAL A 1016 55.06 27.75 35.28
C VAL A 1016 54.24 27.35 34.05
N HIS A 1017 54.89 26.87 33.02
CA HIS A 1017 54.19 26.30 31.90
C HIS A 1017 53.78 24.84 32.22
N SER A 1018 52.45 24.62 32.19
CA SER A 1018 51.83 23.30 32.38
C SER A 1018 52.18 22.31 31.27
#